data_6050a82a4238e6dd888c5b090408f834
#
_entry.id   6050a82a4238e6dd888c5b090408f834
#
_cell.length_a   1.000
_cell.length_b   1.000
_cell.length_c   1.000
_cell.angle_alpha   90.00
_cell.angle_beta   90.00
_cell.angle_gamma   90.00
#
_symmetry.space_group_name_H-M   'P 1'
#
loop_
_entity.id
_entity.type
_entity.pdbx_description
1 polymer ?
#
loop_
_entity_poly.entity_id
_entity_poly.type
_entity_poly.pdbx_seq_one_letter_code
_entity_poly.pdbx_strand_id
1 'polypeptide(L)'
;MTRRRLALLAAIAVVLPAAAQDADEAAEKAVRAAAGRAAQSVVMIHTAGGLDAVAGGKDPKGKTIFIGRGTGATTGVVVGADGYVITSSFNFANKPTDIFVTVPGKEREVATVVGTDFSRMLTLLKIKSTGLTVPAAVPKAEVKIGQTALALGRALDPTPTSSPSVSVGVVSAKNRLYGRAIQADAKISPANYGGPLVALDGRVLGVIVPASPQGEGETAGFEWYDSGIGFVIPFEDVLAKLPALKEKKELRRGLLGFNPDPKTGTYAEPPVVAAVQPDSAAARAGLQVGDTIVKADGQPVPHFSALQHLLGPKYEGDAVKLTVKRDDKEVELPPATLLGSSPAYVNAFLGILPIRSDTVAGVGVRYVYPKSAAAAAGIKAGDRILFASRDKAQVPVKDRAGLATFLSRLAPGDEVGIDVIRKEGSKTVTLKAKLTTVPDFIPEKVPLVGAAPPARTKEVFVAALQDDPFAPKKKDAKKAETGLIERTDAVTGRKHWVYVPDNYDPTVAHGLLVWLHPAGAGGPRDADTIIKSFRPFCESSRTILLGPKAEAADGWTPSESETVLADVNRVTGEYTIDKARVVAHGLGRGGQMAYYLGFQARDVFRGVAPVGATLGSPPRDNVATQPLSFFVAAGGRDPELKEIEAGRAQLDEKRFPVSYRLMKDAGKEYLDGPTFTEFLAWLDAIDRL
;
A
#
# COMPACT_ATOMS: atom_id res chain seq x y z
N MET A 1 61.94 45.02 22.70
CA MET A 1 61.19 43.76 22.70
C MET A 1 60.13 43.66 21.61
N THR A 2 59.87 44.67 20.81
CA THR A 2 58.73 44.74 19.89
C THR A 2 58.99 44.31 18.43
N ARG A 3 60.22 44.34 17.94
CA ARG A 3 60.51 43.96 16.53
C ARG A 3 60.65 42.45 16.26
N ARG A 4 61.09 41.66 17.27
CA ARG A 4 61.17 40.18 17.09
C ARG A 4 59.83 39.41 17.16
N ARG A 5 58.80 39.98 17.80
CA ARG A 5 57.48 39.37 17.86
C ARG A 5 56.66 39.58 16.59
N LEU A 6 56.88 40.66 15.83
CA LEU A 6 56.21 40.90 14.54
C LEU A 6 56.77 40.00 13.43
N ALA A 7 58.06 39.65 13.46
CA ALA A 7 58.61 38.73 12.44
C ALA A 7 58.15 37.30 12.60
N LEU A 8 57.83 36.84 13.84
CA LEU A 8 57.26 35.48 14.05
C LEU A 8 55.83 35.35 13.61
N LEU A 9 55.04 36.41 13.78
CA LEU A 9 53.64 36.44 13.31
C LEU A 9 53.50 36.52 11.78
N ALA A 10 54.42 37.20 11.11
CA ALA A 10 54.48 37.26 9.65
C ALA A 10 54.88 35.91 9.00
N ALA A 11 55.75 35.14 9.65
CA ALA A 11 56.17 33.81 9.18
C ALA A 11 55.06 32.76 9.31
N ILE A 12 54.22 32.85 10.35
CA ILE A 12 53.06 31.93 10.51
C ILE A 12 51.96 32.25 9.51
N ALA A 13 51.74 33.51 9.15
CA ALA A 13 50.72 33.89 8.17
C ALA A 13 51.04 33.49 6.72
N VAL A 14 52.32 33.31 6.38
CA VAL A 14 52.73 32.92 5.02
C VAL A 14 52.77 31.39 4.83
N VAL A 15 52.84 30.60 5.90
CA VAL A 15 52.92 29.14 5.82
C VAL A 15 51.50 28.48 5.74
N LEU A 16 50.49 29.14 6.32
CA LEU A 16 49.13 28.61 6.33
C LEU A 16 48.48 28.44 4.92
N PRO A 17 48.56 29.36 3.96
CA PRO A 17 47.97 29.17 2.63
C PRO A 17 48.69 28.12 1.78
N ALA A 18 49.99 27.93 1.91
CA ALA A 18 50.73 26.93 1.17
C ALA A 18 50.37 25.49 1.61
N ALA A 19 50.27 25.25 2.92
CA ALA A 19 49.89 23.94 3.45
C ALA A 19 48.44 23.57 3.11
N ALA A 20 47.54 24.54 2.97
CA ALA A 20 46.15 24.30 2.52
C ALA A 20 46.10 23.95 1.02
N GLN A 21 46.87 24.62 0.19
CA GLN A 21 47.00 24.31 -1.24
C GLN A 21 47.56 22.91 -1.51
N ASP A 22 48.59 22.50 -0.78
CA ASP A 22 49.17 21.15 -0.88
C ASP A 22 48.17 20.06 -0.45
N ALA A 23 47.31 20.34 0.55
CA ALA A 23 46.29 19.41 1.02
C ALA A 23 45.16 19.24 -0.02
N ASP A 24 44.71 20.32 -0.64
CA ASP A 24 43.68 20.29 -1.69
C ASP A 24 44.18 19.55 -2.94
N GLU A 25 45.42 19.77 -3.38
CA GLU A 25 46.03 19.06 -4.49
C GLU A 25 46.18 17.54 -4.21
N ALA A 26 46.56 17.20 -2.99
CA ALA A 26 46.63 15.79 -2.56
C ALA A 26 45.24 15.12 -2.55
N ALA A 27 44.20 15.84 -2.11
CA ALA A 27 42.84 15.34 -2.12
C ALA A 27 42.34 15.12 -3.55
N GLU A 28 42.55 16.07 -4.45
CA GLU A 28 42.19 15.91 -5.88
C GLU A 28 42.91 14.74 -6.53
N LYS A 29 44.20 14.56 -6.26
CA LYS A 29 44.99 13.44 -6.77
C LYS A 29 44.48 12.11 -6.25
N ALA A 30 44.05 12.03 -5.01
CA ALA A 30 43.44 10.84 -4.41
C ALA A 30 42.10 10.48 -5.08
N VAL A 31 41.26 11.49 -5.31
CA VAL A 31 39.97 11.33 -6.02
C VAL A 31 40.20 10.82 -7.42
N ARG A 32 41.08 11.44 -8.22
CA ARG A 32 41.40 11.00 -9.58
C ARG A 32 41.97 9.58 -9.60
N ALA A 33 42.82 9.22 -8.68
CA ALA A 33 43.38 7.89 -8.57
C ALA A 33 42.35 6.83 -8.19
N ALA A 34 41.44 7.14 -7.28
CA ALA A 34 40.35 6.23 -6.89
C ALA A 34 39.37 5.98 -8.06
N ALA A 35 38.94 7.04 -8.75
CA ALA A 35 38.09 6.93 -9.92
C ALA A 35 38.76 6.13 -11.06
N GLY A 36 40.05 6.36 -11.29
CA GLY A 36 40.84 5.61 -12.29
C GLY A 36 40.96 4.12 -11.98
N ARG A 37 41.11 3.73 -10.71
CA ARG A 37 41.14 2.30 -10.32
C ARG A 37 39.81 1.60 -10.57
N ALA A 38 38.71 2.26 -10.34
CA ALA A 38 37.38 1.69 -10.52
C ALA A 38 36.89 1.77 -11.99
N ALA A 39 37.47 2.65 -12.83
CA ALA A 39 36.97 3.00 -14.16
C ALA A 39 36.70 1.80 -15.07
N GLN A 40 37.53 0.76 -15.03
CA GLN A 40 37.41 -0.42 -15.89
C GLN A 40 36.22 -1.32 -15.51
N SER A 41 35.70 -1.22 -14.31
CA SER A 41 34.54 -1.97 -13.83
C SER A 41 33.21 -1.22 -13.98
N VAL A 42 33.25 0.07 -14.33
CA VAL A 42 32.05 0.91 -14.52
C VAL A 42 31.64 0.88 -15.99
N VAL A 43 30.46 0.37 -16.30
CA VAL A 43 29.96 0.20 -17.64
C VAL A 43 28.81 1.15 -17.96
N MET A 44 28.64 1.48 -19.23
CA MET A 44 27.49 2.21 -19.73
C MET A 44 26.41 1.22 -20.16
N ILE A 45 25.16 1.50 -19.76
CA ILE A 45 23.99 0.71 -20.15
C ILE A 45 23.07 1.62 -20.97
N HIS A 46 22.68 1.17 -22.14
CA HIS A 46 21.71 1.80 -23.01
C HIS A 46 20.46 0.94 -23.09
N THR A 47 19.31 1.53 -22.92
CA THR A 47 18.01 0.87 -23.12
C THR A 47 17.29 1.51 -24.30
N ALA A 48 16.63 0.68 -25.11
CA ALA A 48 15.84 1.12 -26.25
C ALA A 48 14.47 0.43 -26.24
N GLY A 49 13.45 1.11 -26.80
CA GLY A 49 12.07 0.65 -26.72
C GLY A 49 11.47 0.83 -25.32
N GLY A 50 10.28 0.27 -25.12
CA GLY A 50 9.50 0.51 -23.91
C GLY A 50 8.54 1.69 -24.11
N LEU A 51 7.24 1.41 -24.01
CA LEU A 51 6.18 2.38 -24.35
C LEU A 51 5.53 3.00 -23.11
N ASP A 52 5.82 2.49 -21.93
CA ASP A 52 5.14 2.92 -20.72
C ASP A 52 5.78 4.19 -20.15
N ALA A 53 5.03 5.29 -20.16
CA ALA A 53 5.37 6.47 -19.40
C ALA A 53 5.29 6.16 -17.90
N VAL A 54 6.42 6.26 -17.21
CA VAL A 54 6.49 6.01 -15.78
C VAL A 54 6.20 7.31 -15.03
N ALA A 55 5.16 7.33 -14.20
CA ALA A 55 4.85 8.46 -13.34
C ALA A 55 5.96 8.63 -12.28
N GLY A 56 6.63 9.78 -12.28
CA GLY A 56 7.75 10.09 -11.40
C GLY A 56 7.41 10.94 -10.19
N GLY A 57 6.12 11.09 -9.89
CA GLY A 57 5.66 11.98 -8.82
C GLY A 57 4.93 13.22 -9.36
N LYS A 58 4.62 14.17 -8.47
CA LYS A 58 3.96 15.43 -8.82
C LYS A 58 4.93 16.60 -8.65
N ASP A 59 4.85 17.58 -9.52
CA ASP A 59 5.54 18.86 -9.33
C ASP A 59 4.91 19.66 -8.16
N PRO A 60 5.52 20.76 -7.71
CA PRO A 60 4.95 21.62 -6.67
C PRO A 60 3.57 22.20 -7.00
N LYS A 61 3.14 22.12 -8.27
CA LYS A 61 1.81 22.56 -8.75
C LYS A 61 0.84 21.39 -8.88
N GLY A 62 1.21 20.18 -8.42
CA GLY A 62 0.37 18.98 -8.44
C GLY A 62 0.29 18.25 -9.79
N LYS A 63 1.02 18.68 -10.82
CA LYS A 63 1.05 18.03 -12.13
C LYS A 63 1.92 16.79 -12.09
N THR A 64 1.41 15.66 -12.59
CA THR A 64 2.19 14.42 -12.69
C THR A 64 3.39 14.63 -13.60
N ILE A 65 4.59 14.45 -13.06
CA ILE A 65 5.82 14.43 -13.83
C ILE A 65 5.95 13.03 -14.42
N PHE A 66 5.94 12.92 -15.74
CA PHE A 66 6.29 11.68 -16.42
C PHE A 66 7.80 11.66 -16.62
N ILE A 67 8.45 10.65 -16.10
CA ILE A 67 9.85 10.42 -16.36
C ILE A 67 9.92 9.62 -17.66
N GLY A 68 10.44 10.24 -18.70
CA GLY A 68 10.82 9.56 -19.91
C GLY A 68 11.97 8.61 -19.62
N ARG A 69 11.65 7.39 -19.21
CA ARG A 69 12.63 6.33 -18.95
C ARG A 69 12.64 5.35 -20.06
N GLY A 70 13.81 4.77 -20.29
CA GLY A 70 14.06 3.74 -21.29
C GLY A 70 14.66 4.25 -22.56
N THR A 71 14.79 5.55 -22.71
CA THR A 71 15.59 6.15 -23.78
C THR A 71 16.74 6.91 -23.15
N GLY A 72 17.91 6.33 -23.11
CA GLY A 72 19.09 7.01 -22.60
C GLY A 72 20.12 6.03 -22.00
N ALA A 73 21.26 6.61 -21.68
CA ALA A 73 22.34 5.87 -21.07
C ALA A 73 22.25 5.95 -19.54
N THR A 74 22.54 4.85 -18.87
CA THR A 74 22.69 4.73 -17.44
C THR A 74 23.96 3.94 -17.09
N THR A 75 24.18 3.64 -15.83
CA THR A 75 25.45 3.06 -15.36
C THR A 75 25.22 1.67 -14.76
N GLY A 76 26.22 0.81 -14.86
CA GLY A 76 26.31 -0.47 -14.19
C GLY A 76 27.71 -0.78 -13.69
N VAL A 77 27.85 -1.86 -12.92
CA VAL A 77 29.10 -2.34 -12.34
C VAL A 77 29.33 -3.79 -12.72
N VAL A 78 30.53 -4.13 -13.18
CA VAL A 78 30.93 -5.52 -13.42
C VAL A 78 31.00 -6.28 -12.09
N VAL A 79 30.31 -7.42 -12.00
CA VAL A 79 30.29 -8.31 -10.83
C VAL A 79 30.76 -9.72 -11.13
N GLY A 80 31.12 -10.00 -12.36
CA GLY A 80 31.70 -11.28 -12.78
C GLY A 80 32.62 -11.13 -13.99
N ALA A 81 33.83 -11.69 -13.92
CA ALA A 81 34.80 -11.65 -15.02
C ALA A 81 34.25 -12.38 -16.28
N ASP A 82 33.24 -13.19 -16.11
CA ASP A 82 32.51 -13.92 -17.13
C ASP A 82 31.37 -13.13 -17.79
N GLY A 83 31.27 -11.81 -17.56
CA GLY A 83 30.30 -10.93 -18.23
C GLY A 83 29.03 -10.64 -17.44
N TYR A 84 29.03 -10.79 -16.14
CA TYR A 84 27.92 -10.33 -15.31
C TYR A 84 28.08 -8.89 -14.90
N VAL A 85 26.99 -8.14 -15.03
CA VAL A 85 26.89 -6.71 -14.69
C VAL A 85 25.69 -6.50 -13.82
N ILE A 86 25.85 -5.79 -12.69
CA ILE A 86 24.76 -5.36 -11.82
C ILE A 86 24.39 -3.90 -12.10
N THR A 87 23.11 -3.59 -12.06
CA THR A 87 22.60 -2.22 -12.16
C THR A 87 21.33 -2.05 -11.36
N SER A 88 20.75 -0.84 -11.33
CA SER A 88 19.46 -0.60 -10.67
C SER A 88 18.30 -1.10 -11.51
N SER A 89 17.31 -1.77 -10.87
CA SER A 89 16.03 -2.16 -11.52
C SER A 89 15.23 -0.96 -12.02
N PHE A 90 15.45 0.20 -11.42
CA PHE A 90 14.90 1.47 -11.84
C PHE A 90 15.11 1.74 -13.34
N ASN A 91 16.23 1.31 -13.88
CA ASN A 91 16.60 1.53 -15.29
C ASN A 91 15.73 0.72 -16.27
N PHE A 92 14.93 -0.22 -15.76
CA PHE A 92 14.07 -1.11 -16.54
C PHE A 92 12.57 -0.95 -16.20
N ALA A 93 12.20 0.05 -15.43
CA ALA A 93 10.81 0.27 -14.99
C ALA A 93 9.83 0.43 -16.18
N ASN A 94 10.28 0.92 -17.33
CA ASN A 94 9.48 1.05 -18.56
C ASN A 94 9.58 -0.19 -19.47
N LYS A 95 10.16 -1.30 -19.02
CA LYS A 95 10.28 -2.57 -19.77
C LYS A 95 10.89 -2.39 -21.15
N PRO A 96 12.17 -1.97 -21.25
CA PRO A 96 12.81 -1.76 -22.53
C PRO A 96 12.84 -3.05 -23.36
N THR A 97 12.72 -2.93 -24.68
CA THR A 97 12.79 -4.05 -25.60
C THR A 97 14.22 -4.58 -25.70
N ASP A 98 15.18 -3.65 -25.78
CA ASP A 98 16.60 -3.97 -25.95
C ASP A 98 17.43 -3.32 -24.84
N ILE A 99 18.40 -4.07 -24.37
CA ILE A 99 19.39 -3.62 -23.38
C ILE A 99 20.77 -3.83 -23.97
N PHE A 100 21.56 -2.76 -23.96
CA PHE A 100 22.92 -2.79 -24.46
C PHE A 100 23.89 -2.40 -23.34
N VAL A 101 25.03 -3.06 -23.31
CA VAL A 101 26.12 -2.73 -22.37
C VAL A 101 27.38 -2.41 -23.16
N THR A 102 28.06 -1.33 -22.79
CA THR A 102 29.36 -0.97 -23.30
C THR A 102 30.37 -0.97 -22.15
N VAL A 103 31.32 -1.89 -22.25
CA VAL A 103 32.45 -1.99 -21.31
C VAL A 103 33.58 -1.10 -21.83
N PRO A 104 34.34 -0.39 -20.95
CA PRO A 104 35.47 0.42 -21.41
C PRO A 104 36.43 -0.34 -22.28
N GLY A 105 36.72 0.23 -23.46
CA GLY A 105 37.63 -0.36 -24.45
C GLY A 105 37.07 -1.55 -25.23
N LYS A 106 35.77 -1.87 -25.10
CA LYS A 106 35.09 -2.92 -25.88
C LYS A 106 33.93 -2.36 -26.70
N GLU A 107 33.50 -3.13 -27.69
CA GLU A 107 32.29 -2.80 -28.43
C GLU A 107 31.02 -2.94 -27.61
N ARG A 108 29.97 -2.30 -28.07
CA ARG A 108 28.63 -2.38 -27.49
C ARG A 108 28.02 -3.76 -27.72
N GLU A 109 27.54 -4.39 -26.66
CA GLU A 109 26.94 -5.72 -26.68
C GLU A 109 25.48 -5.73 -26.24
N VAL A 110 24.69 -6.64 -26.77
CA VAL A 110 23.33 -6.92 -26.27
C VAL A 110 23.44 -7.65 -24.94
N ALA A 111 22.70 -7.19 -23.93
CA ALA A 111 22.63 -7.81 -22.64
C ALA A 111 21.28 -8.48 -22.43
N THR A 112 21.26 -9.54 -21.65
CA THR A 112 20.04 -10.21 -21.19
C THR A 112 19.89 -10.05 -19.69
N VAL A 113 18.63 -9.86 -19.21
CA VAL A 113 18.32 -9.88 -17.80
C VAL A 113 18.40 -11.32 -17.29
N VAL A 114 19.16 -11.54 -16.23
CA VAL A 114 19.36 -12.87 -15.60
C VAL A 114 18.50 -13.02 -14.35
N GLY A 115 18.48 -12.03 -13.47
CA GLY A 115 17.71 -12.07 -12.23
C GLY A 115 17.51 -10.66 -11.68
N THR A 116 16.51 -10.51 -10.82
CA THR A 116 16.15 -9.22 -10.19
C THR A 116 16.00 -9.37 -8.69
N ASP A 117 16.64 -8.48 -7.95
CA ASP A 117 16.45 -8.30 -6.51
C ASP A 117 15.48 -7.13 -6.28
N PHE A 118 14.21 -7.43 -6.10
CA PHE A 118 13.18 -6.45 -5.82
C PHE A 118 13.32 -5.82 -4.42
N SER A 119 13.95 -6.53 -3.48
CA SER A 119 14.19 -6.01 -2.13
C SER A 119 15.20 -4.87 -2.08
N ARG A 120 16.17 -4.90 -3.02
CA ARG A 120 17.27 -3.93 -3.09
C ARG A 120 17.31 -3.14 -4.39
N MET A 121 16.29 -3.28 -5.24
CA MET A 121 16.17 -2.59 -6.53
C MET A 121 17.36 -2.82 -7.48
N LEU A 122 17.83 -4.07 -7.58
CA LEU A 122 18.97 -4.44 -8.41
C LEU A 122 18.56 -5.43 -9.50
N THR A 123 19.19 -5.31 -10.69
CA THR A 123 19.02 -6.25 -11.80
C THR A 123 20.38 -6.74 -12.27
N LEU A 124 20.53 -8.06 -12.40
CA LEU A 124 21.70 -8.71 -12.94
C LEU A 124 21.54 -8.91 -14.44
N LEU A 125 22.51 -8.40 -15.19
CA LEU A 125 22.61 -8.55 -16.64
C LEU A 125 23.75 -9.51 -17.00
N LYS A 126 23.64 -10.13 -18.19
CA LYS A 126 24.68 -10.97 -18.79
C LYS A 126 25.01 -10.48 -20.19
N ILE A 127 26.30 -10.31 -20.47
CA ILE A 127 26.88 -10.04 -21.77
C ILE A 127 27.83 -11.16 -22.20
N LYS A 128 28.25 -11.19 -23.47
CA LYS A 128 29.12 -12.23 -24.00
C LYS A 128 30.59 -12.05 -23.61
N SER A 129 31.05 -10.81 -23.42
CA SER A 129 32.43 -10.48 -23.04
C SER A 129 32.87 -11.21 -21.77
N THR A 130 34.11 -11.64 -21.80
CA THR A 130 34.79 -12.29 -20.65
C THR A 130 36.11 -11.57 -20.34
N GLY A 131 36.78 -11.97 -19.26
CA GLY A 131 38.03 -11.33 -18.80
C GLY A 131 37.81 -9.91 -18.27
N LEU A 132 36.61 -9.64 -17.73
CA LEU A 132 36.25 -8.31 -17.23
C LEU A 132 36.85 -8.07 -15.84
N THR A 133 37.17 -6.81 -15.57
CA THR A 133 37.68 -6.38 -14.25
C THR A 133 36.54 -6.30 -13.23
N VAL A 134 36.60 -7.14 -12.22
CA VAL A 134 35.67 -7.12 -11.09
C VAL A 134 36.28 -6.30 -9.96
N PRO A 135 35.62 -5.25 -9.45
CA PRO A 135 36.18 -4.43 -8.39
C PRO A 135 36.10 -5.14 -7.03
N ALA A 136 37.02 -4.83 -6.12
CA ALA A 136 36.97 -5.31 -4.76
C ALA A 136 35.89 -4.59 -3.95
N ALA A 137 35.20 -5.31 -3.06
CA ALA A 137 34.24 -4.73 -2.11
C ALA A 137 34.96 -4.11 -0.91
N VAL A 138 34.38 -3.04 -0.35
CA VAL A 138 34.65 -2.62 1.02
C VAL A 138 33.75 -3.44 1.95
N PRO A 139 34.30 -4.22 2.89
CA PRO A 139 33.50 -4.93 3.88
C PRO A 139 32.61 -3.96 4.69
N LYS A 140 31.38 -4.33 4.99
CA LYS A 140 30.45 -3.45 5.74
C LYS A 140 31.01 -3.00 7.10
N ALA A 141 31.81 -3.85 7.73
CA ALA A 141 32.47 -3.54 9.00
C ALA A 141 33.49 -2.40 8.86
N GLU A 142 34.14 -2.26 7.71
CA GLU A 142 35.16 -1.21 7.44
C GLU A 142 34.52 0.12 7.04
N VAL A 143 33.25 0.16 6.67
CA VAL A 143 32.56 1.41 6.27
C VAL A 143 32.43 2.35 7.45
N LYS A 144 32.95 3.59 7.31
CA LYS A 144 32.94 4.63 8.35
C LYS A 144 32.05 5.80 7.93
N ILE A 145 31.24 6.30 8.85
CA ILE A 145 30.50 7.56 8.66
C ILE A 145 31.54 8.71 8.58
N GLY A 146 31.31 9.64 7.64
CA GLY A 146 32.21 10.75 7.35
C GLY A 146 33.36 10.41 6.40
N GLN A 147 33.56 9.12 6.00
CA GLN A 147 34.57 8.81 4.99
C GLN A 147 34.17 9.37 3.62
N THR A 148 35.18 9.89 2.89
CA THR A 148 34.98 10.33 1.50
C THR A 148 34.52 9.18 0.61
N ALA A 149 33.56 9.48 -0.23
CA ALA A 149 32.96 8.52 -1.18
C ALA A 149 32.71 9.19 -2.53
N LEU A 150 32.92 8.44 -3.61
CA LEU A 150 32.84 8.91 -5.00
C LEU A 150 31.70 8.17 -5.70
N ALA A 151 30.68 8.89 -6.13
CA ALA A 151 29.66 8.35 -7.02
C ALA A 151 30.17 8.42 -8.47
N LEU A 152 30.28 7.27 -9.14
CA LEU A 152 30.75 7.19 -10.51
C LEU A 152 29.59 6.90 -11.48
N GLY A 153 29.67 7.51 -12.68
CA GLY A 153 28.66 7.31 -13.71
C GLY A 153 29.25 7.33 -15.14
N ARG A 154 28.59 6.64 -16.08
CA ARG A 154 28.95 6.64 -17.51
C ARG A 154 27.77 6.93 -18.42
N ALA A 155 26.71 7.51 -17.92
CA ALA A 155 25.48 7.68 -18.69
C ALA A 155 25.63 8.59 -19.91
N LEU A 156 26.46 9.60 -19.86
CA LEU A 156 26.62 10.60 -20.91
C LEU A 156 28.03 10.57 -21.54
N ASP A 157 28.69 9.43 -21.46
CA ASP A 157 30.04 9.26 -22.00
C ASP A 157 30.01 9.02 -23.53
N PRO A 158 30.49 9.99 -24.34
CA PRO A 158 30.49 9.84 -25.79
C PRO A 158 31.51 8.80 -26.27
N THR A 159 32.50 8.50 -25.45
CA THR A 159 33.57 7.53 -25.76
C THR A 159 33.78 6.58 -24.59
N PRO A 160 33.57 5.25 -24.76
CA PRO A 160 33.69 4.28 -23.67
C PRO A 160 35.06 4.17 -23.02
N THR A 161 36.07 4.81 -23.59
CA THR A 161 37.46 4.85 -23.09
C THR A 161 37.75 6.00 -22.16
N SER A 162 36.84 6.97 -22.05
CA SER A 162 36.99 8.12 -21.15
C SER A 162 36.86 7.73 -19.69
N SER A 163 37.30 8.60 -18.77
CA SER A 163 37.06 8.43 -17.34
C SER A 163 35.58 8.59 -17.03
N PRO A 164 35.03 7.81 -16.07
CA PRO A 164 33.65 8.01 -15.63
C PRO A 164 33.48 9.41 -15.03
N SER A 165 32.27 9.94 -15.08
CA SER A 165 31.89 11.14 -14.30
C SER A 165 32.02 10.85 -12.82
N VAL A 166 32.43 11.86 -12.04
CA VAL A 166 32.70 11.72 -10.60
C VAL A 166 31.92 12.79 -9.85
N SER A 167 31.20 12.37 -8.83
CA SER A 167 30.63 13.23 -7.81
C SER A 167 31.19 12.86 -6.44
N VAL A 168 31.74 13.83 -5.73
CA VAL A 168 32.37 13.61 -4.43
C VAL A 168 31.41 13.93 -3.31
N GLY A 169 31.39 13.11 -2.28
CA GLY A 169 30.63 13.30 -1.05
C GLY A 169 31.21 12.46 0.08
N VAL A 170 30.40 12.22 1.10
CA VAL A 170 30.76 11.38 2.24
C VAL A 170 29.70 10.32 2.51
N VAL A 171 30.08 9.27 3.20
CA VAL A 171 29.13 8.34 3.81
C VAL A 171 28.45 9.06 4.98
N SER A 172 27.19 9.43 4.82
CA SER A 172 26.43 10.20 5.81
C SER A 172 25.82 9.33 6.90
N ALA A 173 25.44 8.08 6.57
CA ALA A 173 24.86 7.15 7.55
C ALA A 173 24.98 5.69 7.10
N LYS A 174 24.83 4.78 8.07
CA LYS A 174 24.78 3.33 7.87
C LYS A 174 23.41 2.79 8.27
N ASN A 175 23.12 1.54 7.88
CA ASN A 175 21.90 0.81 8.27
C ASN A 175 20.60 1.53 7.92
N ARG A 176 20.58 2.27 6.82
CA ARG A 176 19.36 2.89 6.28
C ARG A 176 18.45 1.85 5.61
N LEU A 177 17.20 2.23 5.36
CA LEU A 177 16.19 1.35 4.76
C LEU A 177 16.08 0.03 5.52
N TYR A 178 15.96 0.12 6.84
CA TYR A 178 15.92 -1.05 7.73
C TYR A 178 17.12 -2.00 7.57
N GLY A 179 18.33 -1.46 7.58
CA GLY A 179 19.57 -2.24 7.53
C GLY A 179 20.05 -2.65 6.12
N ARG A 180 19.34 -2.24 5.06
CA ARG A 180 19.68 -2.64 3.68
C ARG A 180 20.62 -1.70 2.95
N ALA A 181 20.76 -0.44 3.38
CA ALA A 181 21.49 0.56 2.64
C ALA A 181 22.43 1.41 3.49
N ILE A 182 23.45 1.95 2.81
CA ILE A 182 24.28 3.07 3.23
C ILE A 182 23.67 4.35 2.67
N GLN A 183 23.82 5.48 3.35
CA GLN A 183 23.45 6.80 2.85
C GLN A 183 24.71 7.60 2.53
N ALA A 184 24.72 8.28 1.39
CA ALA A 184 25.78 9.21 0.99
C ALA A 184 25.15 10.53 0.55
N ASP A 185 25.93 11.63 0.65
CA ASP A 185 25.52 12.97 0.21
C ASP A 185 26.13 13.37 -1.14
N ALA A 186 26.91 12.49 -1.76
CA ALA A 186 27.38 12.68 -3.13
C ALA A 186 26.16 12.95 -4.05
N LYS A 187 26.28 13.95 -4.91
CA LYS A 187 25.20 14.28 -5.87
C LYS A 187 24.93 13.10 -6.80
N ILE A 188 23.73 12.61 -6.76
CA ILE A 188 23.28 11.43 -7.51
C ILE A 188 22.11 11.83 -8.43
N SER A 189 22.12 11.30 -9.63
CA SER A 189 21.06 11.49 -10.64
C SER A 189 20.66 10.14 -11.21
N PRO A 190 19.55 10.05 -11.98
CA PRO A 190 19.19 8.84 -12.70
C PRO A 190 20.31 8.28 -13.60
N ALA A 191 21.22 9.15 -14.06
CA ALA A 191 22.39 8.77 -14.82
C ALA A 191 23.40 7.91 -14.02
N ASN A 192 23.43 8.05 -12.70
CA ASN A 192 24.31 7.30 -11.78
C ASN A 192 23.64 6.05 -11.20
N TYR A 193 22.31 5.89 -11.33
CA TYR A 193 21.63 4.72 -10.76
C TYR A 193 22.15 3.43 -11.39
N GLY A 194 22.52 2.50 -10.53
CA GLY A 194 23.20 1.26 -10.91
C GLY A 194 24.72 1.38 -10.95
N GLY A 195 25.29 2.59 -10.88
CA GLY A 195 26.73 2.85 -10.77
C GLY A 195 27.27 2.62 -9.36
N PRO A 196 28.61 2.55 -9.19
CA PRO A 196 29.22 2.33 -7.91
C PRO A 196 29.40 3.62 -7.09
N LEU A 197 29.25 3.48 -5.78
CA LEU A 197 29.87 4.38 -4.80
C LEU A 197 31.23 3.78 -4.40
N VAL A 198 32.31 4.56 -4.54
CA VAL A 198 33.69 4.07 -4.43
C VAL A 198 34.42 4.81 -3.27
N ALA A 199 35.23 4.10 -2.51
CA ALA A 199 36.11 4.67 -1.50
C ALA A 199 37.39 5.25 -2.13
N LEU A 200 38.16 6.08 -1.41
CA LEU A 200 39.39 6.68 -1.91
C LEU A 200 40.50 5.67 -2.27
N ASP A 201 40.42 4.45 -1.77
CA ASP A 201 41.33 3.36 -2.15
C ASP A 201 40.89 2.64 -3.46
N GLY A 202 39.77 3.03 -4.06
CA GLY A 202 39.22 2.45 -5.31
C GLY A 202 38.34 1.22 -5.11
N ARG A 203 38.16 0.71 -3.90
CA ARG A 203 37.22 -0.37 -3.60
C ARG A 203 35.77 0.15 -3.64
N VAL A 204 34.81 -0.71 -4.01
CA VAL A 204 33.41 -0.35 -4.11
C VAL A 204 32.70 -0.51 -2.77
N LEU A 205 32.11 0.58 -2.28
CA LEU A 205 31.25 0.64 -1.10
C LEU A 205 29.88 0.01 -1.38
N GLY A 206 29.31 0.26 -2.56
CA GLY A 206 28.03 -0.30 -2.95
C GLY A 206 27.52 0.20 -4.29
N VAL A 207 26.30 -0.21 -4.64
CA VAL A 207 25.60 0.15 -5.87
C VAL A 207 24.53 1.19 -5.56
N ILE A 208 24.52 2.28 -6.30
CA ILE A 208 23.62 3.41 -6.14
C ILE A 208 22.22 3.04 -6.64
N VAL A 209 21.19 3.23 -5.83
CA VAL A 209 19.80 2.96 -6.18
C VAL A 209 18.89 4.10 -5.75
N PRO A 210 17.80 4.41 -6.47
CA PRO A 210 16.76 5.26 -5.95
C PRO A 210 15.93 4.42 -4.97
N ALA A 211 15.93 4.78 -3.71
CA ALA A 211 15.16 4.08 -2.71
C ALA A 211 14.49 5.07 -1.77
N SER A 212 13.33 4.72 -1.25
CA SER A 212 12.59 5.54 -0.30
C SER A 212 12.30 4.74 0.96
N PRO A 213 12.43 5.33 2.16
CA PRO A 213 11.90 4.73 3.37
C PRO A 213 10.37 4.72 3.40
N GLN A 214 9.70 5.50 2.56
CA GLN A 214 8.25 5.71 2.53
C GLN A 214 7.54 4.97 1.38
N GLY A 215 8.26 4.47 0.38
CA GLY A 215 7.71 3.83 -0.80
C GLY A 215 8.40 2.50 -1.14
N GLU A 216 7.64 1.60 -1.74
CA GLU A 216 8.16 0.35 -2.30
C GLU A 216 7.86 0.31 -3.81
N GLY A 217 8.72 -0.33 -4.57
CA GLY A 217 8.58 -0.49 -6.02
C GLY A 217 9.70 0.15 -6.82
N GLU A 218 9.68 -0.07 -8.13
CA GLU A 218 10.75 0.31 -9.05
C GLU A 218 10.95 1.83 -9.20
N THR A 219 9.98 2.63 -8.78
CA THR A 219 10.00 4.10 -8.86
C THR A 219 10.14 4.78 -7.50
N ALA A 220 10.23 4.03 -6.41
CA ALA A 220 10.42 4.57 -5.08
C ALA A 220 11.74 5.34 -4.98
N GLY A 221 11.76 6.45 -4.24
CA GLY A 221 12.96 7.25 -4.01
C GLY A 221 13.23 8.35 -5.04
N PHE A 222 12.39 8.48 -6.05
CA PHE A 222 12.52 9.59 -7.01
C PHE A 222 12.31 10.96 -6.34
N GLU A 223 11.53 11.02 -5.29
CA GLU A 223 11.29 12.22 -4.48
C GLU A 223 12.55 12.75 -3.79
N TRP A 224 13.59 11.93 -3.65
CA TRP A 224 14.89 12.31 -3.06
C TRP A 224 15.91 12.80 -4.08
N TYR A 225 15.50 12.92 -5.36
CA TYR A 225 16.39 13.43 -6.41
C TYR A 225 16.97 14.82 -6.03
N ASP A 226 18.28 14.96 -6.16
CA ASP A 226 19.05 16.17 -5.86
C ASP A 226 18.86 16.74 -4.44
N SER A 227 18.34 15.93 -3.52
CA SER A 227 18.15 16.33 -2.11
C SER A 227 19.43 16.25 -1.26
N GLY A 228 20.54 15.74 -1.80
CA GLY A 228 21.73 15.39 -1.04
C GLY A 228 21.57 14.11 -0.21
N ILE A 229 20.55 13.29 -0.52
CA ILE A 229 20.32 11.98 0.09
C ILE A 229 20.38 10.91 -0.99
N GLY A 230 21.46 10.15 -1.00
CA GLY A 230 21.64 9.01 -1.89
C GLY A 230 21.67 7.69 -1.12
N PHE A 231 20.93 6.68 -1.59
CA PHE A 231 20.97 5.33 -1.02
C PHE A 231 21.83 4.40 -1.87
N VAL A 232 22.60 3.56 -1.17
CA VAL A 232 23.60 2.70 -1.77
C VAL A 232 23.50 1.31 -1.15
N ILE A 233 23.30 0.30 -1.96
CA ILE A 233 23.28 -1.10 -1.49
C ILE A 233 24.72 -1.58 -1.30
N PRO A 234 25.11 -2.04 -0.10
CA PRO A 234 26.49 -2.49 0.17
C PRO A 234 26.94 -3.53 -0.85
N PHE A 235 28.14 -3.34 -1.43
CA PHE A 235 28.62 -4.23 -2.49
C PHE A 235 28.87 -5.66 -2.00
N GLU A 236 29.27 -5.81 -0.75
CA GLU A 236 29.37 -7.12 -0.08
C GLU A 236 28.03 -7.87 -0.10
N ASP A 237 26.91 -7.18 0.16
CA ASP A 237 25.58 -7.78 0.11
C ASP A 237 25.16 -8.16 -1.32
N VAL A 238 25.55 -7.34 -2.32
CA VAL A 238 25.34 -7.65 -3.75
C VAL A 238 26.04 -8.94 -4.12
N LEU A 239 27.34 -9.05 -3.79
CA LEU A 239 28.14 -10.23 -4.10
C LEU A 239 27.65 -11.49 -3.38
N ALA A 240 27.17 -11.36 -2.13
CA ALA A 240 26.58 -12.48 -1.37
C ALA A 240 25.32 -13.05 -2.03
N LYS A 241 24.54 -12.22 -2.75
CA LYS A 241 23.32 -12.67 -3.45
C LYS A 241 23.53 -13.01 -4.93
N LEU A 242 24.72 -12.79 -5.46
CA LEU A 242 25.04 -13.05 -6.86
C LEU A 242 24.77 -14.51 -7.28
N PRO A 243 25.09 -15.57 -6.50
CA PRO A 243 24.76 -16.94 -6.88
C PRO A 243 23.25 -17.14 -7.12
N ALA A 244 22.40 -16.66 -6.22
CA ALA A 244 20.96 -16.77 -6.36
C ALA A 244 20.40 -16.01 -7.57
N LEU A 245 20.94 -14.82 -7.85
CA LEU A 245 20.58 -14.05 -9.05
C LEU A 245 21.00 -14.77 -10.35
N LYS A 246 22.17 -15.44 -10.35
CA LYS A 246 22.65 -16.25 -11.51
C LYS A 246 21.74 -17.44 -11.80
N GLU A 247 21.06 -18.00 -10.80
CA GLU A 247 20.07 -19.07 -10.96
C GLU A 247 18.71 -18.57 -11.49
N LYS A 248 18.62 -17.33 -11.99
CA LYS A 248 17.39 -16.69 -12.48
C LYS A 248 16.31 -16.55 -11.42
N LYS A 249 16.68 -16.40 -10.16
CA LYS A 249 15.75 -16.18 -9.08
C LYS A 249 15.35 -14.70 -8.98
N GLU A 250 14.08 -14.48 -8.77
CA GLU A 250 13.56 -13.20 -8.27
C GLU A 250 13.74 -13.17 -6.75
N LEU A 251 14.51 -12.23 -6.24
CA LEU A 251 14.71 -12.07 -4.82
C LEU A 251 13.70 -11.06 -4.27
N ARG A 252 12.82 -11.50 -3.39
CA ARG A 252 11.79 -10.69 -2.76
C ARG A 252 12.08 -10.52 -1.28
N ARG A 253 11.66 -9.38 -0.71
CA ARG A 253 11.77 -9.13 0.73
C ARG A 253 10.97 -10.17 1.51
N GLY A 254 11.54 -10.65 2.61
CA GLY A 254 10.85 -11.54 3.53
C GLY A 254 9.80 -10.79 4.36
N LEU A 255 8.57 -11.29 4.33
CA LEU A 255 7.43 -10.74 5.06
C LEU A 255 7.01 -11.68 6.19
N LEU A 256 6.81 -11.12 7.39
CA LEU A 256 6.34 -11.86 8.56
C LEU A 256 4.81 -11.93 8.62
N GLY A 257 4.11 -10.85 8.29
CA GLY A 257 2.65 -10.82 8.16
C GLY A 257 1.90 -10.60 9.46
N PHE A 258 2.25 -9.55 10.22
CA PHE A 258 1.48 -9.06 11.36
C PHE A 258 1.45 -7.53 11.36
N ASN A 259 0.51 -6.95 12.10
CA ASN A 259 0.44 -5.52 12.36
C ASN A 259 0.66 -5.25 13.86
N PRO A 260 1.57 -4.34 14.23
CA PRO A 260 1.73 -3.91 15.61
C PRO A 260 0.54 -3.02 16.05
N ASP A 261 0.29 -2.95 17.35
CA ASP A 261 -0.64 -1.99 17.92
C ASP A 261 -0.06 -0.56 17.75
N PRO A 262 -0.78 0.35 17.09
CA PRO A 262 -0.32 1.73 16.92
C PRO A 262 -0.03 2.46 18.24
N LYS A 263 -0.65 2.03 19.36
CA LYS A 263 -0.45 2.62 20.67
C LYS A 263 0.96 2.42 21.21
N THR A 264 1.65 1.33 20.82
CA THR A 264 3.03 1.07 21.27
C THR A 264 4.05 1.97 20.58
N GLY A 265 3.65 2.67 19.52
CA GLY A 265 4.54 3.54 18.74
C GLY A 265 5.64 2.76 18.00
N THR A 266 6.26 3.43 17.03
CA THR A 266 7.32 2.78 16.22
C THR A 266 8.66 2.69 16.96
N TYR A 267 8.93 3.63 17.88
CA TYR A 267 10.22 3.80 18.53
C TYR A 267 10.18 3.76 20.07
N ALA A 268 9.00 3.55 20.66
CA ALA A 268 8.83 3.70 22.10
C ALA A 268 8.95 2.38 22.87
N GLU A 269 8.20 1.37 22.48
CA GLU A 269 8.03 0.13 23.23
C GLU A 269 8.11 -1.11 22.34
N PRO A 270 8.37 -2.30 22.89
CA PRO A 270 8.29 -3.55 22.14
C PRO A 270 6.91 -3.70 21.46
N PRO A 271 6.86 -4.16 20.19
CA PRO A 271 5.61 -4.20 19.46
C PRO A 271 4.66 -5.24 20.04
N VAL A 272 3.47 -4.77 20.44
CA VAL A 272 2.34 -5.64 20.75
C VAL A 272 1.62 -5.98 19.45
N VAL A 273 1.28 -7.24 19.26
CA VAL A 273 0.60 -7.74 18.07
C VAL A 273 -0.88 -7.36 18.12
N ALA A 274 -1.32 -6.47 17.23
CA ALA A 274 -2.72 -6.10 17.08
C ALA A 274 -3.47 -7.01 16.10
N ALA A 275 -2.80 -7.49 15.06
CA ALA A 275 -3.38 -8.41 14.08
C ALA A 275 -2.30 -9.33 13.49
N VAL A 276 -2.68 -10.57 13.23
CA VAL A 276 -1.86 -11.54 12.49
C VAL A 276 -2.60 -11.87 11.21
N GLN A 277 -1.93 -11.72 10.06
CA GLN A 277 -2.54 -12.05 8.78
C GLN A 277 -2.68 -13.57 8.65
N PRO A 278 -3.87 -14.08 8.31
CA PRO A 278 -4.08 -15.50 8.08
C PRO A 278 -3.08 -16.06 7.04
N ASP A 279 -2.63 -17.29 7.23
CA ASP A 279 -1.66 -17.99 6.39
C ASP A 279 -0.29 -17.34 6.24
N SER A 280 -0.01 -16.26 6.97
CA SER A 280 1.29 -15.60 7.00
C SER A 280 2.37 -16.44 7.71
N ALA A 281 3.63 -16.05 7.56
CA ALA A 281 4.74 -16.62 8.32
C ALA A 281 4.51 -16.53 9.84
N ALA A 282 3.98 -15.38 10.31
CA ALA A 282 3.62 -15.15 11.71
C ALA A 282 2.52 -16.11 12.19
N ALA A 283 1.46 -16.28 11.39
CA ALA A 283 0.37 -17.20 11.73
C ALA A 283 0.85 -18.65 11.83
N ARG A 284 1.65 -19.09 10.85
CA ARG A 284 2.22 -20.46 10.82
C ARG A 284 3.17 -20.72 11.99
N ALA A 285 3.89 -19.70 12.46
CA ALA A 285 4.75 -19.78 13.64
C ALA A 285 3.98 -19.70 14.97
N GLY A 286 2.66 -19.50 14.95
CA GLY A 286 1.84 -19.43 16.15
C GLY A 286 1.88 -18.10 16.89
N LEU A 287 2.25 -17.01 16.21
CA LEU A 287 2.12 -15.64 16.74
C LEU A 287 0.63 -15.30 16.93
N GLN A 288 0.29 -14.71 18.08
CA GLN A 288 -1.10 -14.42 18.44
C GLN A 288 -1.29 -12.92 18.71
N VAL A 289 -2.52 -12.48 18.58
CA VAL A 289 -2.91 -11.13 18.97
C VAL A 289 -2.75 -10.97 20.49
N GLY A 290 -2.14 -9.86 20.91
CA GLY A 290 -1.79 -9.59 22.31
C GLY A 290 -0.37 -10.02 22.69
N ASP A 291 0.31 -10.85 21.87
CA ASP A 291 1.73 -11.14 22.09
C ASP A 291 2.57 -9.85 22.02
N THR A 292 3.56 -9.71 22.89
CA THR A 292 4.60 -8.68 22.79
C THR A 292 5.87 -9.32 22.26
N ILE A 293 6.37 -8.88 21.10
CA ILE A 293 7.61 -9.43 20.52
C ILE A 293 8.80 -8.82 21.24
N VAL A 294 9.56 -9.65 21.99
CA VAL A 294 10.68 -9.19 22.81
C VAL A 294 12.05 -9.53 22.24
N LYS A 295 12.16 -10.60 21.40
CA LYS A 295 13.40 -10.96 20.71
C LYS A 295 13.10 -11.49 19.31
N ALA A 296 14.04 -11.28 18.38
CA ALA A 296 14.06 -11.89 17.05
C ALA A 296 15.49 -12.39 16.76
N ASP A 297 15.63 -13.68 16.39
CA ASP A 297 16.93 -14.38 16.25
C ASP A 297 17.84 -14.17 17.46
N GLY A 298 17.29 -14.19 18.67
CA GLY A 298 17.99 -13.98 19.93
C GLY A 298 18.36 -12.52 20.22
N GLN A 299 18.16 -11.58 19.28
CA GLN A 299 18.42 -10.16 19.46
C GLN A 299 17.22 -9.48 20.14
N PRO A 300 17.46 -8.55 21.11
CA PRO A 300 16.39 -7.81 21.75
C PRO A 300 15.60 -6.96 20.74
N VAL A 301 14.30 -6.86 20.95
CA VAL A 301 13.37 -6.02 20.18
C VAL A 301 12.78 -4.95 21.14
N PRO A 302 13.52 -3.85 21.42
CA PRO A 302 13.03 -2.82 22.33
C PRO A 302 11.90 -1.98 21.78
N HIS A 303 11.70 -1.96 20.45
CA HIS A 303 10.63 -1.25 19.75
C HIS A 303 10.44 -1.80 18.33
N PHE A 304 9.34 -1.43 17.67
CA PHE A 304 8.99 -1.96 16.35
C PHE A 304 10.04 -1.69 15.27
N SER A 305 10.66 -0.49 15.28
CA SER A 305 11.74 -0.17 14.33
C SER A 305 12.94 -1.11 14.46
N ALA A 306 13.28 -1.57 15.68
CA ALA A 306 14.35 -2.55 15.87
C ALA A 306 14.00 -3.88 15.18
N LEU A 307 12.78 -4.36 15.32
CA LEU A 307 12.31 -5.55 14.60
C LEU A 307 12.39 -5.36 13.08
N GLN A 308 11.99 -4.19 12.56
CA GLN A 308 12.10 -3.88 11.14
C GLN A 308 13.55 -3.92 10.65
N HIS A 309 14.53 -3.49 11.46
CA HIS A 309 15.95 -3.58 11.15
C HIS A 309 16.48 -5.03 11.13
N LEU A 310 15.98 -5.88 12.01
CA LEU A 310 16.33 -7.32 12.01
C LEU A 310 15.73 -8.07 10.82
N LEU A 311 14.51 -7.70 10.41
CA LEU A 311 13.81 -8.31 9.27
C LEU A 311 14.25 -7.73 7.92
N GLY A 312 14.69 -6.47 7.88
CA GLY A 312 14.99 -5.74 6.63
C GLY A 312 15.96 -6.45 5.68
N PRO A 313 17.08 -7.02 6.16
CA PRO A 313 18.03 -7.76 5.32
C PRO A 313 17.55 -9.13 4.83
N LYS A 314 16.48 -9.67 5.42
CA LYS A 314 15.98 -11.02 5.14
C LYS A 314 15.13 -11.08 3.88
N TYR A 315 15.20 -12.22 3.22
CA TYR A 315 14.48 -12.52 1.99
C TYR A 315 13.36 -13.56 2.21
N GLU A 316 12.55 -13.73 1.20
CA GLU A 316 11.65 -14.86 1.08
C GLU A 316 12.40 -16.19 1.30
N GLY A 317 11.83 -17.07 2.10
CA GLY A 317 12.44 -18.36 2.46
C GLY A 317 13.40 -18.28 3.64
N ASP A 318 13.89 -17.10 4.04
CA ASP A 318 14.68 -16.98 5.25
C ASP A 318 13.81 -17.23 6.48
N ALA A 319 14.39 -17.83 7.50
CA ALA A 319 13.72 -18.06 8.78
C ALA A 319 14.01 -16.92 9.77
N VAL A 320 13.05 -16.68 10.65
CA VAL A 320 13.23 -15.81 11.84
C VAL A 320 12.66 -16.52 13.06
N LYS A 321 13.40 -16.54 14.14
CA LYS A 321 12.99 -17.11 15.42
C LYS A 321 12.52 -16.00 16.34
N LEU A 322 11.26 -16.05 16.78
CA LEU A 322 10.67 -15.02 17.65
C LEU A 322 10.56 -15.52 19.07
N THR A 323 10.86 -14.66 20.03
CA THR A 323 10.46 -14.83 21.44
C THR A 323 9.44 -13.75 21.75
N VAL A 324 8.29 -14.17 22.27
CA VAL A 324 7.18 -13.30 22.63
C VAL A 324 6.89 -13.36 24.11
N LYS A 325 6.34 -12.30 24.67
CA LYS A 325 5.73 -12.30 26.00
C LYS A 325 4.23 -12.51 25.82
N ARG A 326 3.70 -13.63 26.32
CA ARG A 326 2.30 -14.05 26.32
C ARG A 326 1.88 -14.36 27.75
N ASP A 327 0.81 -13.73 28.24
CA ASP A 327 0.33 -13.91 29.63
C ASP A 327 1.47 -13.79 30.66
N ASP A 328 2.29 -12.73 30.52
CA ASP A 328 3.48 -12.42 31.33
C ASP A 328 4.63 -13.46 31.29
N LYS A 329 4.57 -14.47 30.43
CA LYS A 329 5.62 -15.48 30.24
C LYS A 329 6.32 -15.31 28.90
N GLU A 330 7.65 -15.47 28.88
CA GLU A 330 8.38 -15.59 27.63
C GLU A 330 8.10 -16.94 26.97
N VAL A 331 7.68 -16.92 25.71
CA VAL A 331 7.39 -18.08 24.87
C VAL A 331 8.25 -17.97 23.62
N GLU A 332 9.01 -19.02 23.35
CA GLU A 332 9.79 -19.14 22.12
C GLU A 332 8.92 -19.81 21.05
N LEU A 333 8.72 -19.12 19.91
CA LEU A 333 7.91 -19.64 18.83
C LEU A 333 8.76 -20.49 17.86
N PRO A 334 8.14 -21.45 17.15
CA PRO A 334 8.77 -22.12 16.02
C PRO A 334 9.32 -21.11 15.00
N PRO A 335 10.42 -21.43 14.27
CA PRO A 335 10.95 -20.53 13.27
C PRO A 335 9.89 -20.17 12.21
N ALA A 336 9.68 -18.88 11.99
CA ALA A 336 8.79 -18.37 10.95
C ALA A 336 9.55 -18.28 9.62
N THR A 337 9.19 -19.07 8.62
CA THR A 337 9.71 -18.97 7.26
C THR A 337 9.03 -17.80 6.56
N LEU A 338 9.80 -16.76 6.26
CA LEU A 338 9.30 -15.53 5.66
C LEU A 338 8.75 -15.74 4.24
N LEU A 339 7.70 -15.04 3.88
CA LEU A 339 7.05 -15.11 2.56
C LEU A 339 7.46 -13.94 1.70
N GLY A 340 7.58 -14.13 0.38
CA GLY A 340 7.91 -13.07 -0.60
C GLY A 340 6.74 -12.16 -0.95
N SER A 341 5.53 -12.60 -0.66
CA SER A 341 4.30 -11.83 -0.78
C SER A 341 3.38 -12.13 0.39
N SER A 342 2.58 -11.16 0.77
CA SER A 342 1.50 -11.43 1.72
C SER A 342 0.53 -12.42 1.09
N PRO A 343 0.12 -13.49 1.79
CA PRO A 343 -0.98 -14.32 1.33
C PRO A 343 -2.19 -13.44 1.04
N ALA A 344 -2.87 -13.70 -0.07
CA ALA A 344 -4.08 -12.95 -0.40
C ALA A 344 -5.10 -13.15 0.73
N TYR A 345 -5.48 -12.06 1.37
CA TYR A 345 -6.49 -12.12 2.42
C TYR A 345 -7.85 -12.45 1.80
N VAL A 346 -8.53 -13.44 2.37
CA VAL A 346 -9.89 -13.79 2.00
C VAL A 346 -10.82 -13.44 3.15
N ASN A 347 -11.83 -12.63 2.87
CA ASN A 347 -12.78 -12.21 3.90
C ASN A 347 -13.54 -13.42 4.45
N ALA A 348 -13.33 -13.72 5.72
CA ALA A 348 -14.15 -14.69 6.43
C ALA A 348 -15.57 -14.16 6.59
N PHE A 349 -16.55 -14.98 6.32
CA PHE A 349 -17.95 -14.60 6.26
C PHE A 349 -18.82 -15.48 7.17
N LEU A 350 -19.42 -14.85 8.15
CA LEU A 350 -20.40 -15.51 9.02
C LEU A 350 -21.75 -15.68 8.29
N GLY A 351 -22.14 -14.68 7.52
CA GLY A 351 -23.34 -14.71 6.70
C GLY A 351 -24.55 -14.08 7.32
N ILE A 352 -24.39 -12.93 7.96
CA ILE A 352 -25.47 -12.14 8.53
C ILE A 352 -25.48 -10.71 7.99
N LEU A 353 -26.65 -10.07 8.03
CA LEU A 353 -26.77 -8.62 8.02
C LEU A 353 -27.14 -8.16 9.44
N PRO A 354 -26.41 -7.20 10.00
CA PRO A 354 -26.69 -6.67 11.32
C PRO A 354 -27.90 -5.72 11.31
N ILE A 355 -28.56 -5.56 12.44
CA ILE A 355 -29.50 -4.46 12.65
C ILE A 355 -28.69 -3.16 12.67
N ARG A 356 -29.13 -2.17 11.92
CA ARG A 356 -28.48 -0.85 11.83
C ARG A 356 -28.93 0.07 12.94
N SER A 357 -28.05 0.98 13.36
CA SER A 357 -28.30 1.93 14.45
C SER A 357 -28.84 1.24 15.70
N ASP A 358 -28.31 0.06 15.99
CA ASP A 358 -28.67 -0.74 17.16
C ASP A 358 -28.05 -0.11 18.41
N THR A 359 -28.88 0.28 19.37
CA THR A 359 -28.46 0.90 20.63
C THR A 359 -28.30 -0.12 21.77
N VAL A 360 -28.54 -1.39 21.49
CA VAL A 360 -28.44 -2.49 22.44
C VAL A 360 -27.13 -3.22 22.26
N ALA A 361 -26.43 -3.51 23.36
CA ALA A 361 -25.18 -4.27 23.34
C ALA A 361 -25.31 -5.61 22.59
N GLY A 362 -24.26 -5.98 21.87
CA GLY A 362 -24.27 -7.13 20.98
C GLY A 362 -24.64 -6.74 19.53
N VAL A 363 -24.82 -7.74 18.68
CA VAL A 363 -25.20 -7.55 17.28
C VAL A 363 -26.54 -8.23 17.04
N GLY A 364 -27.59 -7.45 16.81
CA GLY A 364 -28.87 -7.96 16.36
C GLY A 364 -28.79 -8.45 14.90
N VAL A 365 -29.33 -9.62 14.62
CA VAL A 365 -29.34 -10.22 13.29
C VAL A 365 -30.59 -9.79 12.53
N ARG A 366 -30.41 -9.00 11.45
CA ARG A 366 -31.49 -8.54 10.58
C ARG A 366 -31.85 -9.58 9.51
N TYR A 367 -30.83 -10.25 8.98
CA TYR A 367 -30.97 -11.25 7.91
C TYR A 367 -29.87 -12.30 8.02
N VAL A 368 -30.15 -13.52 7.59
CA VAL A 368 -29.18 -14.62 7.49
C VAL A 368 -29.09 -15.07 6.05
N TYR A 369 -27.88 -15.06 5.51
CA TYR A 369 -27.62 -15.52 4.14
C TYR A 369 -27.87 -17.01 3.99
N PRO A 370 -28.57 -17.44 2.92
CA PRO A 370 -28.73 -18.86 2.63
C PRO A 370 -27.38 -19.55 2.44
N LYS A 371 -27.27 -20.78 2.91
CA LYS A 371 -26.05 -21.61 2.80
C LYS A 371 -24.79 -21.00 3.43
N SER A 372 -24.94 -19.99 4.30
CA SER A 372 -23.84 -19.38 5.04
C SER A 372 -23.48 -20.16 6.30
N ALA A 373 -22.35 -19.79 6.94
CA ALA A 373 -21.95 -20.31 8.23
C ALA A 373 -23.02 -20.09 9.31
N ALA A 374 -23.65 -18.90 9.32
CA ALA A 374 -24.73 -18.57 10.25
C ALA A 374 -25.96 -19.45 10.03
N ALA A 375 -26.37 -19.67 8.76
CA ALA A 375 -27.49 -20.54 8.44
C ALA A 375 -27.24 -21.99 8.86
N ALA A 376 -26.05 -22.52 8.57
CA ALA A 376 -25.65 -23.87 8.94
C ALA A 376 -25.56 -24.05 10.46
N ALA A 377 -25.11 -23.04 11.19
CA ALA A 377 -25.07 -23.02 12.66
C ALA A 377 -26.47 -22.85 13.30
N GLY A 378 -27.50 -22.50 12.52
CA GLY A 378 -28.86 -22.28 13.00
C GLY A 378 -29.08 -20.91 13.65
N ILE A 379 -28.29 -19.90 13.30
CA ILE A 379 -28.57 -18.49 13.62
C ILE A 379 -29.79 -18.05 12.82
N LYS A 380 -30.65 -17.25 13.41
CA LYS A 380 -31.90 -16.77 12.80
C LYS A 380 -32.03 -15.26 12.84
N ALA A 381 -32.79 -14.69 11.93
CA ALA A 381 -33.17 -13.28 12.00
C ALA A 381 -33.92 -13.01 13.31
N GLY A 382 -33.55 -11.95 14.02
CA GLY A 382 -34.03 -11.61 15.35
C GLY A 382 -33.16 -12.13 16.50
N ASP A 383 -32.23 -13.03 16.26
CA ASP A 383 -31.22 -13.40 17.26
C ASP A 383 -30.29 -12.22 17.55
N ARG A 384 -29.66 -12.22 18.73
CA ARG A 384 -28.64 -11.25 19.13
C ARG A 384 -27.35 -11.96 19.55
N ILE A 385 -26.26 -11.64 18.87
CA ILE A 385 -24.92 -12.15 19.14
C ILE A 385 -24.31 -11.36 20.30
N LEU A 386 -23.86 -12.04 21.35
CA LEU A 386 -23.27 -11.44 22.54
C LEU A 386 -21.78 -11.72 22.71
N PHE A 387 -21.38 -12.94 22.33
CA PHE A 387 -19.98 -13.37 22.38
C PHE A 387 -19.62 -14.13 21.12
N ALA A 388 -18.35 -14.03 20.77
CA ALA A 388 -17.73 -14.85 19.74
C ALA A 388 -16.46 -15.51 20.34
N SER A 389 -16.15 -16.73 19.93
CA SER A 389 -14.99 -17.46 20.43
C SER A 389 -14.28 -18.21 19.33
N ARG A 390 -12.96 -18.30 19.44
CA ARG A 390 -12.12 -19.23 18.68
C ARG A 390 -11.35 -20.04 19.71
N ASP A 391 -11.32 -21.36 19.51
CA ASP A 391 -10.72 -22.31 20.46
C ASP A 391 -11.36 -22.15 21.86
N LYS A 392 -10.57 -21.78 22.87
CA LYS A 392 -11.05 -21.51 24.24
C LYS A 392 -11.17 -20.02 24.56
N ALA A 393 -10.75 -19.13 23.64
CA ALA A 393 -10.76 -17.69 23.86
C ALA A 393 -12.12 -17.09 23.46
N GLN A 394 -12.89 -16.65 24.42
CA GLN A 394 -14.17 -15.98 24.24
C GLN A 394 -13.99 -14.46 24.32
N VAL A 395 -14.54 -13.72 23.37
CA VAL A 395 -14.53 -12.25 23.33
C VAL A 395 -15.95 -11.71 23.35
N PRO A 396 -16.24 -10.66 24.12
CA PRO A 396 -17.54 -10.01 24.11
C PRO A 396 -17.74 -9.24 22.80
N VAL A 397 -18.87 -9.45 22.19
CA VAL A 397 -19.32 -8.72 20.99
C VAL A 397 -20.16 -7.53 21.47
N LYS A 398 -19.55 -6.35 21.56
CA LYS A 398 -20.24 -5.15 22.03
C LYS A 398 -21.15 -4.56 20.96
N ASP A 399 -20.70 -4.59 19.72
CA ASP A 399 -21.33 -3.97 18.56
C ASP A 399 -20.90 -4.63 17.25
N ARG A 400 -21.37 -4.08 16.13
CA ARG A 400 -21.01 -4.53 14.77
C ARG A 400 -19.51 -4.43 14.50
N ALA A 401 -18.85 -3.36 14.95
CA ALA A 401 -17.43 -3.16 14.71
C ALA A 401 -16.58 -4.20 15.47
N GLY A 402 -16.96 -4.54 16.68
CA GLY A 402 -16.34 -5.61 17.46
C GLY A 402 -16.45 -6.97 16.79
N LEU A 403 -17.63 -7.32 16.26
CA LEU A 403 -17.80 -8.58 15.50
C LEU A 403 -17.01 -8.57 14.19
N ALA A 404 -17.03 -7.46 13.45
CA ALA A 404 -16.23 -7.32 12.22
C ALA A 404 -14.73 -7.46 12.52
N THR A 405 -14.23 -6.86 13.59
CA THR A 405 -12.83 -7.00 14.03
C THR A 405 -12.49 -8.43 14.42
N PHE A 406 -13.39 -9.14 15.09
CA PHE A 406 -13.20 -10.56 15.39
C PHE A 406 -13.09 -11.38 14.10
N LEU A 407 -14.04 -11.21 13.19
CA LEU A 407 -14.06 -11.96 11.89
C LEU A 407 -12.87 -11.61 11.00
N SER A 408 -12.37 -10.39 11.02
CA SER A 408 -11.22 -9.95 10.20
C SER A 408 -9.91 -10.68 10.52
N ARG A 409 -9.83 -11.34 11.68
CA ARG A 409 -8.67 -12.13 12.13
C ARG A 409 -8.75 -13.60 11.74
N LEU A 410 -9.81 -14.00 11.04
CA LEU A 410 -10.13 -15.37 10.71
C LEU A 410 -10.13 -15.59 9.20
N ALA A 411 -10.00 -16.84 8.80
CA ALA A 411 -10.06 -17.29 7.42
C ALA A 411 -11.34 -18.11 7.16
N PRO A 412 -11.80 -18.19 5.92
CA PRO A 412 -12.81 -19.18 5.53
C PRO A 412 -12.34 -20.59 5.91
N GLY A 413 -13.25 -21.36 6.51
CA GLY A 413 -12.94 -22.69 7.04
C GLY A 413 -12.68 -22.73 8.56
N ASP A 414 -12.37 -21.59 9.18
CA ASP A 414 -12.23 -21.52 10.64
C ASP A 414 -13.56 -21.82 11.34
N GLU A 415 -13.49 -22.57 12.44
CA GLU A 415 -14.64 -22.84 13.31
C GLU A 415 -14.66 -21.83 14.46
N VAL A 416 -15.83 -21.25 14.68
CA VAL A 416 -16.08 -20.26 15.75
C VAL A 416 -17.28 -20.64 16.59
N GLY A 417 -17.23 -20.36 17.86
CA GLY A 417 -18.40 -20.39 18.74
C GLY A 417 -19.08 -19.03 18.73
N ILE A 418 -20.39 -19.01 18.58
CA ILE A 418 -21.21 -17.79 18.59
C ILE A 418 -22.29 -17.96 19.66
N ASP A 419 -22.25 -17.10 20.67
CA ASP A 419 -23.26 -17.10 21.72
C ASP A 419 -24.36 -16.11 21.35
N VAL A 420 -25.57 -16.62 21.19
CA VAL A 420 -26.75 -15.84 20.83
C VAL A 420 -27.85 -15.89 21.88
N ILE A 421 -28.57 -14.81 22.04
CA ILE A 421 -29.90 -14.81 22.69
C ILE A 421 -30.94 -14.89 21.57
N ARG A 422 -31.87 -15.82 21.69
CA ARG A 422 -33.00 -15.98 20.78
C ARG A 422 -34.03 -14.87 20.97
N LYS A 423 -34.71 -14.49 19.87
CA LYS A 423 -35.79 -13.51 19.90
C LYS A 423 -36.88 -13.85 20.93
N GLU A 424 -37.18 -15.14 21.09
CA GLU A 424 -38.27 -15.66 21.91
C GLU A 424 -37.83 -16.21 23.28
N GLY A 425 -36.55 -15.98 23.68
CA GLY A 425 -36.01 -16.57 24.89
C GLY A 425 -35.04 -15.66 25.65
N SER A 426 -34.80 -16.01 26.93
CA SER A 426 -33.84 -15.31 27.78
C SER A 426 -32.52 -16.08 27.95
N LYS A 427 -32.40 -17.29 27.39
CA LYS A 427 -31.20 -18.13 27.55
C LYS A 427 -30.25 -17.94 26.40
N THR A 428 -28.97 -17.81 26.73
CA THR A 428 -27.88 -17.82 25.77
C THR A 428 -27.68 -19.25 25.23
N VAL A 429 -27.51 -19.36 23.91
CA VAL A 429 -27.25 -20.61 23.20
C VAL A 429 -25.93 -20.44 22.46
N THR A 430 -24.97 -21.35 22.69
CA THR A 430 -23.71 -21.40 21.96
C THR A 430 -23.92 -22.23 20.68
N LEU A 431 -23.62 -21.60 19.54
CA LEU A 431 -23.70 -22.20 18.20
C LEU A 431 -22.30 -22.30 17.62
N LYS A 432 -22.01 -23.39 16.93
CA LYS A 432 -20.73 -23.56 16.20
C LYS A 432 -20.94 -23.22 14.74
N ALA A 433 -20.15 -22.28 14.23
CA ALA A 433 -20.20 -21.84 12.84
C ALA A 433 -18.86 -22.08 12.16
N LYS A 434 -18.87 -22.71 11.00
CA LYS A 434 -17.68 -22.84 10.14
C LYS A 434 -17.75 -21.75 9.08
N LEU A 435 -16.83 -20.77 9.18
CA LEU A 435 -16.85 -19.58 8.33
C LEU A 435 -16.69 -19.93 6.85
N THR A 436 -17.36 -19.16 5.99
CA THR A 436 -17.33 -19.31 4.53
C THR A 436 -16.69 -18.09 3.87
N THR A 437 -16.61 -18.08 2.54
CA THR A 437 -16.29 -16.88 1.77
C THR A 437 -17.55 -16.05 1.54
N VAL A 438 -17.37 -14.74 1.29
CA VAL A 438 -18.49 -13.87 0.86
C VAL A 438 -19.03 -14.38 -0.48
N PRO A 439 -20.33 -14.74 -0.58
CA PRO A 439 -20.90 -15.23 -1.83
C PRO A 439 -21.15 -14.11 -2.83
N ASP A 440 -21.20 -14.45 -4.12
CA ASP A 440 -21.69 -13.52 -5.16
C ASP A 440 -23.23 -13.32 -5.08
N PHE A 441 -23.91 -14.10 -4.25
CA PHE A 441 -25.35 -13.99 -4.05
C PHE A 441 -25.73 -12.68 -3.37
N ILE A 442 -26.62 -11.93 -3.99
CA ILE A 442 -27.19 -10.68 -3.46
C ILE A 442 -28.65 -10.98 -3.06
N PRO A 443 -29.04 -10.73 -1.80
CA PRO A 443 -30.43 -10.97 -1.37
C PRO A 443 -31.41 -10.03 -2.07
N GLU A 444 -32.40 -10.55 -2.77
CA GLU A 444 -33.42 -9.74 -3.44
C GLU A 444 -34.32 -8.95 -2.47
N LYS A 445 -34.57 -9.51 -1.29
CA LYS A 445 -35.40 -8.89 -0.26
C LYS A 445 -34.70 -8.96 1.08
N VAL A 446 -34.19 -7.86 1.51
CA VAL A 446 -33.67 -7.69 2.86
C VAL A 446 -34.74 -6.96 3.69
N PRO A 447 -35.07 -7.44 4.90
CA PRO A 447 -36.01 -6.72 5.75
C PRO A 447 -35.54 -5.28 5.96
N LEU A 448 -36.43 -4.33 5.74
CA LEU A 448 -36.19 -2.92 6.03
C LEU A 448 -35.86 -2.76 7.52
N VAL A 449 -35.05 -1.76 7.81
CA VAL A 449 -34.49 -1.41 9.10
C VAL A 449 -35.36 -1.79 10.29
N GLY A 450 -34.90 -2.76 11.05
CA GLY A 450 -35.15 -2.96 12.46
C GLY A 450 -36.59 -3.05 12.99
N ALA A 451 -37.06 -4.27 13.25
CA ALA A 451 -37.98 -4.44 14.38
C ALA A 451 -37.23 -4.10 15.67
N ALA A 452 -37.86 -3.31 16.57
CA ALA A 452 -37.29 -2.94 17.85
C ALA A 452 -36.78 -4.17 18.62
N PRO A 453 -35.61 -4.09 19.28
CA PRO A 453 -35.08 -5.19 20.07
C PRO A 453 -36.02 -5.53 21.20
N PRO A 454 -36.08 -6.81 21.65
CA PRO A 454 -36.88 -7.18 22.81
C PRO A 454 -36.40 -6.47 24.08
N ALA A 455 -37.34 -5.96 24.88
CA ALA A 455 -37.12 -5.03 25.96
C ALA A 455 -36.32 -5.55 27.18
N ARG A 456 -35.73 -6.75 27.15
CA ARG A 456 -35.17 -7.44 28.33
C ARG A 456 -33.68 -7.61 28.42
N THR A 457 -32.88 -6.93 27.57
CA THR A 457 -31.40 -7.08 27.57
C THR A 457 -30.68 -6.05 28.47
N LYS A 458 -31.40 -5.24 29.24
CA LYS A 458 -30.79 -4.19 30.10
C LYS A 458 -29.93 -4.68 31.28
N GLU A 459 -30.12 -5.91 31.73
CA GLU A 459 -29.51 -6.32 32.99
C GLU A 459 -28.14 -6.98 32.94
N VAL A 460 -27.68 -7.43 31.76
CA VAL A 460 -26.42 -8.19 31.63
C VAL A 460 -25.20 -7.33 31.26
N PHE A 461 -25.38 -6.10 30.77
CA PHE A 461 -24.30 -5.31 30.16
C PHE A 461 -24.14 -3.85 30.66
N VAL A 462 -24.83 -3.40 31.68
CA VAL A 462 -24.79 -1.98 32.12
C VAL A 462 -23.41 -1.52 32.62
N ALA A 463 -22.50 -2.41 32.96
CA ALA A 463 -21.19 -2.05 33.50
C ALA A 463 -20.08 -1.84 32.45
N ALA A 464 -20.31 -2.12 31.15
CA ALA A 464 -19.26 -2.12 30.12
C ALA A 464 -19.42 -1.07 29.00
N LEU A 465 -20.43 -0.21 29.07
CA LEU A 465 -20.80 0.73 27.99
C LEU A 465 -20.58 2.21 28.37
N GLN A 466 -19.51 2.52 29.08
CA GLN A 466 -19.03 3.90 29.11
C GLN A 466 -18.03 4.05 27.95
N ASP A 467 -18.39 4.95 27.01
CA ASP A 467 -17.61 5.43 25.87
C ASP A 467 -17.40 4.46 24.70
N ASP A 468 -18.41 4.36 23.82
CA ASP A 468 -18.21 3.89 22.44
C ASP A 468 -17.56 5.01 21.61
N PRO A 469 -16.27 4.89 21.20
CA PRO A 469 -15.61 5.90 20.37
C PRO A 469 -16.20 5.98 18.95
N PHE A 470 -17.09 5.07 18.56
CA PHE A 470 -17.77 5.02 17.28
C PHE A 470 -19.26 5.39 17.35
N ALA A 471 -19.80 5.61 18.57
CA ALA A 471 -21.13 6.17 18.68
C ALA A 471 -21.17 7.53 17.98
N PRO A 472 -22.19 7.80 17.14
CA PRO A 472 -22.32 9.11 16.53
C PRO A 472 -22.41 10.16 17.65
N LYS A 473 -21.44 11.10 17.68
CA LYS A 473 -21.50 12.23 18.62
C LYS A 473 -22.83 12.93 18.36
N LYS A 474 -23.66 13.10 19.41
CA LYS A 474 -24.87 13.92 19.34
C LYS A 474 -24.46 15.28 18.79
N LYS A 475 -24.82 15.56 17.54
CA LYS A 475 -24.68 16.88 16.96
C LYS A 475 -25.85 17.71 17.47
N ASP A 476 -25.57 18.96 17.87
CA ASP A 476 -26.60 19.93 18.19
C ASP A 476 -27.62 19.98 17.04
N ALA A 477 -28.88 19.80 17.37
CA ALA A 477 -29.97 19.69 16.42
C ALA A 477 -30.28 21.05 15.76
N LYS A 478 -29.35 21.62 15.00
CA LYS A 478 -29.72 22.49 13.90
C LYS A 478 -30.51 21.63 12.92
N LYS A 479 -31.73 22.09 12.57
CA LYS A 479 -32.57 21.41 11.59
C LYS A 479 -31.72 21.16 10.33
N ALA A 480 -31.31 19.92 10.11
CA ALA A 480 -30.46 19.56 8.97
C ALA A 480 -31.25 19.83 7.70
N GLU A 481 -30.59 20.40 6.68
CA GLU A 481 -31.19 20.58 5.35
C GLU A 481 -31.47 19.22 4.72
N THR A 482 -32.65 19.07 4.10
CA THR A 482 -33.10 17.85 3.39
C THR A 482 -33.45 18.18 1.93
N GLY A 483 -33.63 17.17 1.10
CA GLY A 483 -33.87 17.32 -0.32
C GLY A 483 -32.58 17.53 -1.13
N LEU A 484 -32.70 18.10 -2.32
CA LEU A 484 -31.55 18.46 -3.17
C LEU A 484 -30.94 19.76 -2.71
N ILE A 485 -29.66 19.73 -2.41
CA ILE A 485 -28.86 20.87 -1.93
C ILE A 485 -27.69 21.03 -2.89
N GLU A 486 -27.64 22.14 -3.62
CA GLU A 486 -26.50 22.53 -4.44
C GLU A 486 -25.54 23.40 -3.63
N ARG A 487 -24.25 23.11 -3.73
CA ARG A 487 -23.20 23.84 -3.03
C ARG A 487 -22.05 24.18 -3.94
N THR A 488 -21.39 25.27 -3.62
CA THR A 488 -20.13 25.68 -4.25
C THR A 488 -19.07 25.74 -3.16
N ASP A 489 -17.98 25.06 -3.34
CA ASP A 489 -16.84 25.13 -2.42
C ASP A 489 -16.24 26.54 -2.46
N ALA A 490 -16.12 27.19 -1.31
CA ALA A 490 -15.69 28.58 -1.22
C ALA A 490 -14.20 28.78 -1.58
N VAL A 491 -13.38 27.73 -1.48
CA VAL A 491 -11.93 27.79 -1.74
C VAL A 491 -11.61 27.44 -3.18
N THR A 492 -12.24 26.39 -3.71
CA THR A 492 -11.95 25.85 -5.04
C THR A 492 -12.92 26.36 -6.12
N GLY A 493 -14.07 26.96 -5.72
CA GLY A 493 -15.15 27.34 -6.63
C GLY A 493 -15.90 26.17 -7.25
N ARG A 494 -15.58 24.93 -6.87
CA ARG A 494 -16.19 23.72 -7.44
C ARG A 494 -17.60 23.50 -6.92
N LYS A 495 -18.46 23.02 -7.80
CA LYS A 495 -19.85 22.70 -7.49
C LYS A 495 -20.00 21.23 -7.18
N HIS A 496 -20.80 20.92 -6.19
CA HIS A 496 -21.30 19.59 -5.89
C HIS A 496 -22.75 19.70 -5.43
N TRP A 497 -23.44 18.58 -5.46
CA TRP A 497 -24.79 18.49 -4.93
C TRP A 497 -24.90 17.34 -3.96
N VAL A 498 -25.80 17.48 -3.01
CA VAL A 498 -26.12 16.45 -2.01
C VAL A 498 -27.63 16.27 -2.01
N TYR A 499 -28.09 15.02 -2.11
CA TYR A 499 -29.49 14.69 -1.84
C TYR A 499 -29.57 14.02 -0.46
N VAL A 500 -30.29 14.65 0.43
CA VAL A 500 -30.56 14.17 1.79
C VAL A 500 -32.02 13.73 1.85
N PRO A 501 -32.31 12.48 2.26
CA PRO A 501 -33.70 12.01 2.36
C PRO A 501 -34.60 12.93 3.19
N ASP A 502 -35.86 13.10 2.75
CA ASP A 502 -36.82 13.96 3.46
C ASP A 502 -37.11 13.47 4.88
N ASN A 503 -36.92 12.15 5.10
CA ASN A 503 -37.06 11.49 6.41
C ASN A 503 -35.72 11.38 7.19
N TYR A 504 -34.75 12.26 6.90
CA TYR A 504 -33.47 12.26 7.60
C TYR A 504 -33.63 12.45 9.11
N ASP A 505 -33.00 11.56 9.86
CA ASP A 505 -32.92 11.58 11.32
C ASP A 505 -31.46 11.66 11.77
N PRO A 506 -31.01 12.76 12.42
CA PRO A 506 -29.63 12.89 12.86
C PRO A 506 -29.22 11.89 13.96
N THR A 507 -30.15 11.21 14.59
CA THR A 507 -29.88 10.16 15.58
C THR A 507 -29.56 8.81 14.96
N VAL A 508 -29.77 8.67 13.65
CA VAL A 508 -29.61 7.42 12.89
C VAL A 508 -28.50 7.59 11.86
N ALA A 509 -27.58 6.64 11.80
CA ALA A 509 -26.52 6.67 10.82
C ALA A 509 -27.01 6.27 9.41
N HIS A 510 -26.73 7.12 8.42
CA HIS A 510 -27.10 6.97 7.02
C HIS A 510 -25.96 6.43 6.18
N GLY A 511 -26.24 5.62 5.16
CA GLY A 511 -25.28 5.29 4.12
C GLY A 511 -24.90 6.53 3.30
N LEU A 512 -23.75 6.50 2.64
CA LEU A 512 -23.31 7.54 1.70
C LEU A 512 -22.96 6.89 0.35
N LEU A 513 -23.69 7.27 -0.70
CA LEU A 513 -23.38 6.90 -2.07
C LEU A 513 -22.78 8.11 -2.79
N VAL A 514 -21.54 7.99 -3.26
CA VAL A 514 -20.84 9.03 -4.02
C VAL A 514 -20.99 8.72 -5.49
N TRP A 515 -21.78 9.54 -6.18
CA TRP A 515 -22.03 9.42 -7.62
C TRP A 515 -20.99 10.20 -8.43
N LEU A 516 -20.24 9.51 -9.25
CA LEU A 516 -19.19 10.05 -10.12
C LEU A 516 -19.70 9.96 -11.58
N HIS A 517 -20.09 11.11 -12.12
CA HIS A 517 -20.70 11.19 -13.44
C HIS A 517 -19.76 10.77 -14.58
N PRO A 518 -20.28 10.28 -15.71
CA PRO A 518 -19.47 9.93 -16.88
C PRO A 518 -18.91 11.17 -17.58
N ALA A 519 -17.90 10.94 -18.43
CA ALA A 519 -17.41 11.94 -19.38
C ALA A 519 -18.26 11.97 -20.66
N GLY A 520 -18.19 13.05 -21.42
CA GLY A 520 -18.83 13.19 -22.75
C GLY A 520 -20.36 13.25 -22.73
N ALA A 521 -20.97 13.08 -23.86
CA ALA A 521 -22.42 12.95 -24.02
C ALA A 521 -22.81 11.47 -23.85
N GLY A 522 -23.63 11.17 -22.88
CA GLY A 522 -24.11 9.81 -22.61
C GLY A 522 -24.06 9.46 -21.13
N GLY A 523 -25.19 9.07 -20.60
CA GLY A 523 -25.42 8.76 -19.20
C GLY A 523 -25.92 9.94 -18.36
N PRO A 524 -26.49 9.64 -17.21
CA PRO A 524 -27.13 10.63 -16.35
C PRO A 524 -26.09 11.52 -15.68
N ARG A 525 -25.98 12.75 -16.14
CA ARG A 525 -25.14 13.81 -15.54
C ARG A 525 -25.95 14.74 -14.67
N ASP A 526 -27.22 14.85 -15.00
CA ASP A 526 -28.14 15.71 -14.33
C ASP A 526 -28.50 15.18 -12.95
N ALA A 527 -28.35 16.01 -11.92
CA ALA A 527 -28.68 15.65 -10.54
C ALA A 527 -30.11 15.14 -10.40
N ASP A 528 -31.07 15.81 -11.06
CA ASP A 528 -32.49 15.44 -10.98
C ASP A 528 -32.75 14.04 -11.54
N THR A 529 -32.10 13.67 -12.63
CA THR A 529 -32.24 12.34 -13.25
C THR A 529 -31.72 11.23 -12.33
N ILE A 530 -30.53 11.44 -11.73
CA ILE A 530 -29.95 10.49 -10.79
C ILE A 530 -30.79 10.42 -9.54
N ILE A 531 -31.16 11.55 -8.96
CA ILE A 531 -31.96 11.59 -7.74
C ILE A 531 -33.30 10.89 -7.96
N LYS A 532 -33.98 11.13 -9.10
CA LYS A 532 -35.23 10.47 -9.42
C LYS A 532 -35.10 8.93 -9.40
N SER A 533 -33.99 8.39 -9.89
CA SER A 533 -33.74 6.94 -9.91
C SER A 533 -33.43 6.39 -8.51
N PHE A 534 -32.64 7.13 -7.70
CA PHE A 534 -32.20 6.65 -6.39
C PHE A 534 -33.10 7.05 -5.21
N ARG A 535 -33.98 8.05 -5.38
CA ARG A 535 -34.80 8.59 -4.30
C ARG A 535 -35.56 7.52 -3.51
N PRO A 536 -36.28 6.55 -4.14
CA PRO A 536 -37.00 5.52 -3.39
C PRO A 536 -36.07 4.68 -2.50
N PHE A 537 -34.87 4.38 -2.99
CA PHE A 537 -33.84 3.68 -2.22
C PHE A 537 -33.26 4.56 -1.10
N CYS A 538 -32.93 5.82 -1.39
CA CYS A 538 -32.40 6.76 -0.40
C CYS A 538 -33.34 6.90 0.81
N GLU A 539 -34.63 7.05 0.54
CA GLU A 539 -35.68 7.18 1.57
C GLU A 539 -35.85 5.88 2.38
N SER A 540 -35.92 4.71 1.70
CA SER A 540 -36.18 3.45 2.36
C SER A 540 -34.94 2.90 3.10
N SER A 541 -33.76 2.99 2.51
CA SER A 541 -32.50 2.45 3.05
C SER A 541 -31.69 3.45 3.84
N ARG A 542 -32.21 4.67 4.06
CA ARG A 542 -31.51 5.75 4.78
C ARG A 542 -30.13 5.98 4.20
N THR A 543 -30.08 6.46 2.95
CA THR A 543 -28.83 6.70 2.23
C THR A 543 -28.82 8.12 1.67
N ILE A 544 -27.73 8.84 1.93
CA ILE A 544 -27.47 10.17 1.36
C ILE A 544 -26.72 9.95 0.05
N LEU A 545 -27.05 10.75 -0.99
CA LEU A 545 -26.41 10.72 -2.29
C LEU A 545 -25.59 11.99 -2.47
N LEU A 546 -24.30 11.86 -2.77
CA LEU A 546 -23.39 12.96 -3.04
C LEU A 546 -22.94 12.91 -4.50
N GLY A 547 -23.09 14.00 -5.23
CA GLY A 547 -22.66 14.15 -6.63
C GLY A 547 -21.61 15.26 -6.79
N PRO A 548 -20.32 14.98 -6.62
CA PRO A 548 -19.27 15.90 -7.00
C PRO A 548 -19.26 16.15 -8.51
N LYS A 549 -18.75 17.29 -8.96
CA LYS A 549 -18.61 17.61 -10.39
C LYS A 549 -17.13 17.62 -10.80
N ALA A 550 -16.80 16.92 -11.89
CA ALA A 550 -15.48 16.97 -12.50
C ALA A 550 -15.21 18.36 -13.09
N GLU A 551 -13.97 18.79 -13.05
CA GLU A 551 -13.53 20.09 -13.61
C GLU A 551 -13.46 20.02 -15.14
N ALA A 552 -12.87 18.95 -15.67
CA ALA A 552 -12.71 18.77 -17.11
C ALA A 552 -13.96 18.17 -17.77
N ALA A 553 -14.25 18.64 -19.00
CA ALA A 553 -15.40 18.14 -19.77
C ALA A 553 -15.24 16.67 -20.18
N ASP A 554 -14.00 16.18 -20.30
CA ASP A 554 -13.65 14.81 -20.65
C ASP A 554 -13.64 13.86 -19.44
N GLY A 555 -13.94 14.35 -18.23
CA GLY A 555 -14.22 13.58 -17.03
C GLY A 555 -13.13 13.66 -15.98
N TRP A 556 -13.15 12.68 -15.10
CA TRP A 556 -12.34 12.63 -13.88
C TRP A 556 -10.87 12.36 -14.13
N THR A 557 -10.01 13.02 -13.36
CA THR A 557 -8.58 12.78 -13.26
C THR A 557 -8.19 12.38 -11.83
N PRO A 558 -7.11 11.60 -11.62
CA PRO A 558 -6.65 11.25 -10.28
C PRO A 558 -6.39 12.43 -9.34
N SER A 559 -6.02 13.60 -9.88
CA SER A 559 -5.79 14.84 -9.11
C SER A 559 -7.05 15.40 -8.45
N GLU A 560 -8.23 15.02 -8.92
CA GLU A 560 -9.51 15.47 -8.36
C GLU A 560 -9.96 14.64 -7.15
N SER A 561 -9.22 13.56 -6.82
CA SER A 561 -9.54 12.70 -5.67
C SER A 561 -9.60 13.46 -4.35
N GLU A 562 -8.68 14.41 -4.14
CA GLU A 562 -8.65 15.22 -2.92
C GLU A 562 -9.90 16.08 -2.77
N THR A 563 -10.41 16.64 -3.89
CA THR A 563 -11.65 17.42 -3.89
C THR A 563 -12.85 16.56 -3.58
N VAL A 564 -12.95 15.37 -4.20
CA VAL A 564 -14.03 14.43 -3.90
C VAL A 564 -13.99 13.99 -2.43
N LEU A 565 -12.81 13.72 -1.88
CA LEU A 565 -12.65 13.37 -0.47
C LEU A 565 -12.98 14.53 0.46
N ALA A 566 -12.68 15.77 0.07
CA ALA A 566 -13.10 16.95 0.82
C ALA A 566 -14.63 17.08 0.88
N ASP A 567 -15.33 16.83 -0.24
CA ASP A 567 -16.79 16.80 -0.26
C ASP A 567 -17.37 15.68 0.62
N VAL A 568 -16.79 14.46 0.55
CA VAL A 568 -17.15 13.33 1.41
C VAL A 568 -16.96 13.69 2.90
N ASN A 569 -15.82 14.29 3.25
CA ASN A 569 -15.52 14.69 4.62
C ASN A 569 -16.49 15.77 5.12
N ARG A 570 -16.88 16.71 4.25
CA ARG A 570 -17.88 17.74 4.56
C ARG A 570 -19.24 17.11 4.87
N VAL A 571 -19.75 16.24 4.00
CA VAL A 571 -21.02 15.52 4.21
C VAL A 571 -20.96 14.70 5.49
N THR A 572 -19.86 13.98 5.73
CA THR A 572 -19.64 13.22 6.98
C THR A 572 -19.58 14.13 8.21
N GLY A 573 -19.08 15.36 8.03
CA GLY A 573 -19.08 16.41 9.05
C GLY A 573 -20.46 16.96 9.37
N GLU A 574 -21.33 17.13 8.38
CA GLU A 574 -22.67 17.74 8.50
C GLU A 574 -23.76 16.73 8.88
N TYR A 575 -23.67 15.49 8.36
CA TYR A 575 -24.67 14.43 8.53
C TYR A 575 -24.11 13.25 9.30
N THR A 576 -24.99 12.45 9.91
CA THR A 576 -24.61 11.22 10.62
C THR A 576 -24.45 10.09 9.63
N ILE A 577 -23.19 9.76 9.28
CA ILE A 577 -22.85 8.75 8.27
C ILE A 577 -22.36 7.45 8.89
N ASP A 578 -22.89 6.32 8.43
CA ASP A 578 -22.39 4.98 8.74
C ASP A 578 -21.14 4.68 7.90
N LYS A 579 -19.97 4.70 8.52
CA LYS A 579 -18.68 4.44 7.86
C LYS A 579 -18.57 3.07 7.19
N ALA A 580 -19.38 2.10 7.57
CA ALA A 580 -19.44 0.79 6.92
C ALA A 580 -20.31 0.78 5.64
N ARG A 581 -20.93 1.91 5.30
CA ARG A 581 -21.85 2.04 4.17
C ARG A 581 -21.52 3.21 3.26
N VAL A 582 -20.22 3.51 3.09
CA VAL A 582 -19.74 4.53 2.14
C VAL A 582 -19.29 3.85 0.86
N VAL A 583 -19.92 4.20 -0.27
CA VAL A 583 -19.70 3.56 -1.57
C VAL A 583 -19.40 4.59 -2.64
N ALA A 584 -18.35 4.34 -3.45
CA ALA A 584 -18.05 5.09 -4.66
C ALA A 584 -18.69 4.39 -5.87
N HIS A 585 -19.44 5.13 -6.68
CA HIS A 585 -20.19 4.60 -7.82
C HIS A 585 -20.08 5.53 -9.02
N GLY A 586 -19.95 4.99 -10.23
CA GLY A 586 -19.91 5.80 -11.43
C GLY A 586 -19.89 5.01 -12.74
N LEU A 587 -20.11 5.71 -13.84
CA LEU A 587 -20.12 5.18 -15.20
C LEU A 587 -18.90 5.65 -15.99
N GLY A 588 -18.25 4.76 -16.73
CA GLY A 588 -17.11 5.08 -17.58
C GLY A 588 -15.97 5.74 -16.82
N ARG A 589 -15.61 6.99 -17.14
CA ARG A 589 -14.59 7.75 -16.41
C ARG A 589 -14.92 7.92 -14.92
N GLY A 590 -16.19 8.10 -14.58
CA GLY A 590 -16.64 8.11 -13.18
C GLY A 590 -16.42 6.76 -12.49
N GLY A 591 -16.61 5.65 -13.21
CA GLY A 591 -16.31 4.31 -12.71
C GLY A 591 -14.81 4.09 -12.51
N GLN A 592 -13.95 4.60 -13.40
CA GLN A 592 -12.48 4.59 -13.19
C GLN A 592 -12.08 5.38 -11.94
N MET A 593 -12.71 6.55 -11.74
CA MET A 593 -12.49 7.35 -10.54
C MET A 593 -13.00 6.65 -9.28
N ALA A 594 -14.10 5.89 -9.35
CA ALA A 594 -14.58 5.08 -8.24
C ALA A 594 -13.57 4.01 -7.84
N TYR A 595 -12.95 3.31 -8.80
CA TYR A 595 -11.83 2.39 -8.52
C TYR A 595 -10.67 3.11 -7.85
N TYR A 596 -10.26 4.24 -8.40
CA TYR A 596 -9.15 5.02 -7.86
C TYR A 596 -9.39 5.42 -6.40
N LEU A 597 -10.54 6.01 -6.10
CA LEU A 597 -10.94 6.41 -4.74
C LEU A 597 -11.00 5.20 -3.79
N GLY A 598 -11.59 4.09 -4.23
CA GLY A 598 -11.67 2.87 -3.44
C GLY A 598 -10.30 2.35 -2.99
N PHE A 599 -9.28 2.43 -3.84
CA PHE A 599 -7.93 2.00 -3.48
C PHE A 599 -7.10 3.06 -2.77
N GLN A 600 -7.35 4.35 -2.98
CA GLN A 600 -6.60 5.43 -2.34
C GLN A 600 -7.11 5.76 -0.94
N ALA A 601 -8.42 5.68 -0.71
CA ALA A 601 -9.08 6.05 0.53
C ALA A 601 -9.85 4.87 1.15
N ARG A 602 -9.15 3.76 1.39
CA ARG A 602 -9.73 2.50 1.95
C ARG A 602 -10.22 2.64 3.38
N ASP A 603 -9.82 3.66 4.09
CA ASP A 603 -10.36 4.05 5.39
C ASP A 603 -11.74 4.70 5.30
N VAL A 604 -12.08 5.27 4.12
CA VAL A 604 -13.35 5.93 3.84
C VAL A 604 -14.34 4.97 3.17
N PHE A 605 -13.94 4.36 2.05
CA PHE A 605 -14.85 3.54 1.23
C PHE A 605 -14.89 2.08 1.67
N ARG A 606 -16.08 1.49 1.62
CA ARG A 606 -16.35 0.06 1.88
C ARG A 606 -16.83 -0.67 0.62
N GLY A 607 -17.30 0.07 -0.37
CA GLY A 607 -17.73 -0.46 -1.65
C GLY A 607 -17.33 0.40 -2.82
N VAL A 608 -17.12 -0.25 -3.96
CA VAL A 608 -16.82 0.37 -5.24
C VAL A 608 -17.73 -0.25 -6.30
N ALA A 609 -18.48 0.58 -6.99
CA ALA A 609 -19.45 0.11 -7.96
C ALA A 609 -19.25 0.78 -9.34
N PRO A 610 -18.26 0.36 -10.12
CA PRO A 610 -18.01 0.86 -11.46
C PRO A 610 -18.95 0.23 -12.48
N VAL A 611 -19.39 1.02 -13.46
CA VAL A 611 -20.20 0.58 -14.60
C VAL A 611 -19.46 0.94 -15.89
N GLY A 612 -19.27 0.00 -16.80
CA GLY A 612 -18.59 0.22 -18.08
C GLY A 612 -17.22 0.90 -17.91
N ALA A 613 -16.42 0.44 -16.95
CA ALA A 613 -15.19 1.10 -16.58
C ALA A 613 -14.03 0.11 -16.38
N THR A 614 -12.89 0.43 -16.95
CA THR A 614 -11.64 -0.32 -16.76
C THR A 614 -10.99 0.02 -15.42
N LEU A 615 -10.18 -0.89 -14.87
CA LEU A 615 -9.54 -0.71 -13.57
C LEU A 615 -8.50 0.42 -13.56
N GLY A 616 -7.84 0.70 -14.67
CA GLY A 616 -6.90 1.81 -14.86
C GLY A 616 -5.50 1.57 -14.29
N SER A 617 -5.36 0.86 -13.19
CA SER A 617 -4.08 0.47 -12.58
C SER A 617 -4.24 -0.84 -11.79
N PRO A 618 -3.15 -1.62 -11.58
CA PRO A 618 -3.23 -2.85 -10.80
C PRO A 618 -3.81 -2.62 -9.40
N PRO A 619 -4.71 -3.50 -8.94
CA PRO A 619 -5.32 -3.36 -7.62
C PRO A 619 -4.31 -3.60 -6.50
N ARG A 620 -4.43 -2.86 -5.40
CA ARG A 620 -3.69 -3.14 -4.17
C ARG A 620 -4.20 -4.43 -3.52
N ASP A 621 -3.39 -5.05 -2.68
CA ASP A 621 -3.76 -6.28 -1.98
C ASP A 621 -5.01 -6.10 -1.11
N ASN A 622 -5.85 -7.13 -1.04
CA ASN A 622 -6.94 -7.19 -0.07
C ASN A 622 -6.35 -7.38 1.33
N VAL A 623 -6.82 -6.59 2.29
CA VAL A 623 -6.33 -6.63 3.68
C VAL A 623 -7.48 -6.62 4.68
N ALA A 624 -7.29 -7.35 5.76
CA ALA A 624 -8.30 -7.57 6.81
C ALA A 624 -8.83 -6.27 7.47
N THR A 625 -7.95 -5.28 7.65
CA THR A 625 -8.27 -4.05 8.37
C THR A 625 -9.03 -3.02 7.54
N GLN A 626 -9.05 -3.18 6.21
CA GLN A 626 -9.66 -2.26 5.27
C GLN A 626 -10.47 -3.03 4.22
N PRO A 627 -11.56 -3.70 4.62
CA PRO A 627 -12.39 -4.51 3.73
C PRO A 627 -13.01 -3.63 2.63
N LEU A 628 -12.96 -4.12 1.40
CA LEU A 628 -13.53 -3.46 0.23
C LEU A 628 -14.29 -4.50 -0.58
N SER A 629 -15.50 -4.17 -1.04
CA SER A 629 -16.32 -5.03 -1.88
C SER A 629 -16.64 -4.33 -3.20
N PHE A 630 -16.79 -5.10 -4.28
CA PHE A 630 -17.02 -4.56 -5.61
C PHE A 630 -18.35 -5.04 -6.18
N PHE A 631 -19.05 -4.12 -6.86
CA PHE A 631 -20.14 -4.42 -7.77
C PHE A 631 -19.73 -3.92 -9.16
N VAL A 632 -19.31 -4.81 -10.04
CA VAL A 632 -18.80 -4.48 -11.36
C VAL A 632 -19.85 -4.81 -12.40
N ALA A 633 -20.29 -3.82 -13.19
CA ALA A 633 -21.24 -4.03 -14.28
C ALA A 633 -20.65 -3.61 -15.63
N ALA A 634 -20.90 -4.39 -16.67
CA ALA A 634 -20.43 -4.13 -18.02
C ALA A 634 -21.51 -4.47 -19.05
N GLY A 635 -21.52 -3.72 -20.16
CA GLY A 635 -22.32 -4.07 -21.33
C GLY A 635 -21.66 -5.16 -22.17
N GLY A 636 -22.42 -6.12 -22.70
CA GLY A 636 -21.90 -7.17 -23.57
C GLY A 636 -21.36 -6.68 -24.91
N ARG A 637 -21.72 -5.45 -25.32
CA ARG A 637 -21.25 -4.76 -26.53
C ARG A 637 -20.33 -3.56 -26.20
N ASP A 638 -19.86 -3.45 -24.94
CA ASP A 638 -18.92 -2.40 -24.55
C ASP A 638 -17.57 -2.61 -25.27
N PRO A 639 -17.04 -1.59 -25.98
CA PRO A 639 -15.73 -1.71 -26.64
C PRO A 639 -14.58 -2.07 -25.68
N GLU A 640 -14.69 -1.72 -24.40
CA GLU A 640 -13.68 -1.99 -23.38
C GLU A 640 -14.01 -3.25 -22.53
N LEU A 641 -14.93 -4.12 -22.99
CA LEU A 641 -15.37 -5.30 -22.22
C LEU A 641 -14.19 -6.20 -21.81
N LYS A 642 -13.24 -6.44 -22.72
CA LYS A 642 -12.06 -7.27 -22.45
C LYS A 642 -11.21 -6.73 -21.29
N GLU A 643 -10.98 -5.42 -21.30
CA GLU A 643 -10.20 -4.71 -20.27
C GLU A 643 -10.96 -4.69 -18.93
N ILE A 644 -12.29 -4.56 -18.96
CA ILE A 644 -13.13 -4.64 -17.77
C ILE A 644 -13.08 -6.05 -17.16
N GLU A 645 -13.17 -7.09 -17.98
CA GLU A 645 -13.06 -8.48 -17.52
C GLU A 645 -11.66 -8.82 -17.01
N ALA A 646 -10.62 -8.30 -17.66
CA ALA A 646 -9.24 -8.42 -17.18
C ALA A 646 -9.05 -7.72 -15.82
N GLY A 647 -9.63 -6.54 -15.63
CA GLY A 647 -9.64 -5.84 -14.34
C GLY A 647 -10.38 -6.64 -13.27
N ARG A 648 -11.54 -7.22 -13.61
CA ARG A 648 -12.28 -8.12 -12.71
C ARG A 648 -11.41 -9.32 -12.30
N ALA A 649 -10.75 -9.97 -13.26
CA ALA A 649 -9.88 -11.10 -12.97
C ALA A 649 -8.73 -10.75 -12.00
N GLN A 650 -8.17 -9.54 -12.10
CA GLN A 650 -7.18 -9.03 -11.15
C GLN A 650 -7.78 -8.84 -9.73
N LEU A 651 -9.02 -8.38 -9.62
CA LEU A 651 -9.70 -8.27 -8.31
C LEU A 651 -9.95 -9.67 -7.71
N ASP A 652 -10.35 -10.65 -8.53
CA ASP A 652 -10.55 -12.03 -8.11
C ASP A 652 -9.21 -12.68 -7.67
N GLU A 653 -8.12 -12.41 -8.38
CA GLU A 653 -6.75 -12.85 -7.99
C GLU A 653 -6.36 -12.30 -6.62
N LYS A 654 -6.69 -11.04 -6.36
CA LYS A 654 -6.47 -10.39 -5.05
C LYS A 654 -7.51 -10.77 -4.00
N ARG A 655 -8.45 -11.69 -4.33
CA ARG A 655 -9.46 -12.23 -3.42
C ARG A 655 -10.43 -11.19 -2.84
N PHE A 656 -10.69 -10.13 -3.57
CA PHE A 656 -11.78 -9.22 -3.21
C PHE A 656 -13.14 -9.86 -3.42
N PRO A 657 -14.15 -9.55 -2.58
CA PRO A 657 -15.55 -9.90 -2.89
C PRO A 657 -16.03 -9.09 -4.09
N VAL A 658 -16.29 -9.76 -5.22
CA VAL A 658 -16.74 -9.14 -6.47
C VAL A 658 -18.09 -9.71 -6.86
N SER A 659 -19.08 -8.84 -7.05
CA SER A 659 -20.35 -9.16 -7.71
C SER A 659 -20.28 -8.62 -9.14
N TYR A 660 -20.15 -9.50 -10.13
CA TYR A 660 -20.05 -9.13 -11.55
C TYR A 660 -21.38 -9.33 -12.28
N ARG A 661 -21.78 -8.32 -13.07
CA ARG A 661 -23.02 -8.36 -13.87
C ARG A 661 -22.74 -7.95 -15.31
N LEU A 662 -23.08 -8.83 -16.24
CA LEU A 662 -22.99 -8.60 -17.68
C LEU A 662 -24.38 -8.30 -18.26
N MET A 663 -24.58 -7.09 -18.70
CA MET A 663 -25.79 -6.66 -19.43
C MET A 663 -25.62 -7.00 -20.92
N LYS A 664 -26.09 -8.19 -21.34
CA LYS A 664 -25.73 -8.82 -22.62
C LYS A 664 -25.96 -7.94 -23.85
N ASP A 665 -27.06 -7.18 -23.86
CA ASP A 665 -27.47 -6.38 -25.00
C ASP A 665 -27.08 -4.88 -24.91
N ALA A 666 -26.47 -4.47 -23.82
CA ALA A 666 -26.04 -3.10 -23.59
C ALA A 666 -24.65 -2.83 -24.19
N GLY A 667 -24.40 -1.59 -24.60
CA GLY A 667 -23.10 -1.04 -24.90
C GLY A 667 -22.46 -0.44 -23.64
N LYS A 668 -21.74 0.69 -23.80
CA LYS A 668 -21.20 1.48 -22.69
C LYS A 668 -22.30 2.37 -22.11
N GLU A 669 -23.27 1.76 -21.47
CA GLU A 669 -24.47 2.38 -20.94
C GLU A 669 -24.57 2.19 -19.42
N TYR A 670 -25.47 2.95 -18.79
CA TYR A 670 -25.76 2.78 -17.37
C TYR A 670 -26.57 1.50 -17.15
N LEU A 671 -26.74 1.12 -15.88
CA LEU A 671 -27.41 -0.12 -15.46
C LEU A 671 -28.83 -0.23 -16.04
N ASP A 672 -29.15 -1.38 -16.61
CA ASP A 672 -30.52 -1.72 -16.96
C ASP A 672 -31.40 -1.97 -15.71
N GLY A 673 -32.72 -2.06 -15.87
CA GLY A 673 -33.65 -2.19 -14.75
C GLY A 673 -33.33 -3.35 -13.80
N PRO A 674 -33.13 -4.58 -14.30
CA PRO A 674 -32.75 -5.73 -13.48
C PRO A 674 -31.45 -5.53 -12.75
N THR A 675 -30.38 -5.11 -13.45
CA THR A 675 -29.05 -4.88 -12.85
C THR A 675 -29.06 -3.73 -11.85
N PHE A 676 -29.84 -2.67 -12.12
CA PHE A 676 -30.04 -1.57 -11.16
C PHE A 676 -30.72 -2.06 -9.88
N THR A 677 -31.73 -2.92 -9.98
CA THR A 677 -32.39 -3.51 -8.81
C THR A 677 -31.42 -4.35 -7.97
N GLU A 678 -30.59 -5.17 -8.61
CA GLU A 678 -29.54 -5.93 -7.91
C GLU A 678 -28.47 -5.02 -7.28
N PHE A 679 -28.11 -3.94 -7.95
CA PHE A 679 -27.18 -2.95 -7.40
C PHE A 679 -27.73 -2.30 -6.12
N LEU A 680 -29.01 -1.91 -6.10
CA LEU A 680 -29.65 -1.37 -4.89
C LEU A 680 -29.67 -2.39 -3.75
N ALA A 681 -29.94 -3.65 -4.07
CA ALA A 681 -29.90 -4.75 -3.10
C ALA A 681 -28.46 -4.99 -2.58
N TRP A 682 -27.45 -4.88 -3.45
CA TRP A 682 -26.05 -4.96 -3.04
C TRP A 682 -25.66 -3.81 -2.12
N LEU A 683 -26.08 -2.57 -2.42
CA LEU A 683 -25.88 -1.41 -1.54
C LEU A 683 -26.52 -1.62 -0.17
N ASP A 684 -27.72 -2.21 -0.13
CA ASP A 684 -28.38 -2.50 1.14
C ASP A 684 -27.74 -3.65 1.93
N ALA A 685 -26.91 -4.45 1.29
CA ALA A 685 -26.17 -5.56 1.88
C ALA A 685 -24.67 -5.28 2.08
N ILE A 686 -24.20 -4.05 1.90
CA ILE A 686 -22.75 -3.74 1.93
C ILE A 686 -22.14 -3.93 3.32
N ASP A 687 -22.93 -3.83 4.39
CA ASP A 687 -22.54 -3.96 5.78
C ASP A 687 -22.63 -5.41 6.32
N ARG A 688 -22.65 -6.42 5.42
CA ARG A 688 -22.67 -7.85 5.76
C ARG A 688 -21.42 -8.30 6.53
N LEU A 689 -21.60 -9.26 7.42
CA LEU A 689 -20.55 -9.84 8.27
C LEU A 689 -20.45 -11.35 8.13
#